data_43e5303c45eed83e315c801ae7faf0de
#
_entry.id   43e5303c45eed83e315c801ae7faf0de
#
_cell.length_a   1.000
_cell.length_b   1.000
_cell.length_c   1.000
_cell.angle_alpha   90.00
_cell.angle_beta   90.00
_cell.angle_gamma   90.00
#
_symmetry.space_group_name_H-M   'P 1'
#
loop_
_entity.id
_entity.type
_entity.pdbx_description
1 polymer ?
#
loop_
_entity_poly.entity_id
_entity_poly.type
_entity_poly.pdbx_seq_one_letter_code
_entity_poly.pdbx_strand_id
1 'polypeptide(L)'
;MRNLGILLIALWSVSVHGQSVEIPVAPKRPLSHSDYDRWESMKSFGMDGMGDLAYAIVAPQEGDGYLAIYQLASGKEVARIPRISRAEWLPNTGSLLIKQDPAEAEMRRLKLKKTKKEDLPVSQAYLLTFEAGAASSISRTDTLGAITRWGIQGGYEENDSVLDELILERPAKEKEKPHADFLTVLMDYEDLIDEATGAASVKFYPPVVDTLMAFDRVLDWGFPKEEQNLYATWYVITEHKDSKLAELHWDRPEIAETAVEFSNVAFAFNGIIYQKKDRKDQAYPSLWYRDVHPERRTPMLIAEYNSPGMPPGYGPYAGGRTHTYLANSATGEADYSYPFQITQTVKAPEWNDSTTLPEERAKLDVWTYHDAQIQPLQAKRKRDLESPTLWMAWSPQEGLHQVSTPSYPEASLPSHNTGGLAIRYTQEPYEGQYSWDVQLPYDVELVHVATGLTVHVGTNMSVSGAPQLSPAGDALTYYDLVKRAWFMQRIFVTMADTIPGVVGLTLEQPVKIPIPHPVYDEEHDSPAHPYPYGAPGWTRTGYFVVYDAFDIWGYSPTGELRQLTEYGRKRQIRFRVVSPEYAPSPFVDAQDESLVVRLFEEPTKKTGLHVLRFKEGFNAYTATSEPGTYGLRGTMGLMGSNVMVEPVTWGDFSESGYTYARYGHKLLFKRETVASSPNLFVYDYSPEKGSSTAFNVQQLTELNPQQDSFVWPQVQLVTYRALGRELQGLLYTPEGATGNASLPVVVYFYETYSDQLHDYKTPAPSASTVNVSWFCSNGYAVFIPDIIYREGHPGKSALVCINKGVDAALKADARLDEKRMGLQGQSWGGYQTAYLVTQTDRYVCGMAGAPVSNMFSAYGGIRYGSGMSRQFQYEKTQSRIGATPWEKEKLYRENSPVFFADRVNTPLLIMHNDNDGAVPYTQGIEYFMALKRLDKPVWMLVYNDEEHNLMRRANRKDLSQRMGEFFDHYLKGSPQPDWMAQGRPITAKPVNAK
;
A
#
# COMPACT_ATOMS: atom_id res chain seq x y z
N MET A 1 22.83 -14.26 61.15
CA MET A 1 23.56 -15.47 61.64
C MET A 1 23.19 -16.65 60.72
N ARG A 2 24.26 -17.13 60.02
CA ARG A 2 24.49 -18.55 59.64
C ARG A 2 23.48 -19.21 58.66
N ASN A 3 23.86 -19.90 57.55
CA ASN A 3 25.17 -20.38 57.07
C ASN A 3 25.19 -20.52 55.57
N LEU A 4 26.35 -20.25 54.97
CA LEU A 4 26.75 -20.73 53.67
C LEU A 4 26.93 -22.26 53.70
N GLY A 5 26.53 -22.97 52.67
CA GLY A 5 26.89 -24.33 52.36
C GLY A 5 27.38 -24.47 50.93
N ILE A 6 28.71 -24.48 50.77
CA ILE A 6 29.40 -24.78 49.49
C ILE A 6 29.45 -26.29 49.38
N LEU A 7 28.95 -26.86 48.25
CA LEU A 7 29.17 -28.28 47.95
C LEU A 7 30.02 -28.36 46.67
N LEU A 8 31.31 -28.75 46.86
CA LEU A 8 32.17 -29.22 45.81
C LEU A 8 31.74 -30.64 45.38
N ILE A 9 31.47 -30.83 44.07
CA ILE A 9 31.36 -32.17 43.52
C ILE A 9 32.53 -32.42 42.58
N ALA A 10 33.26 -33.46 42.89
CA ALA A 10 34.44 -33.97 42.18
C ALA A 10 34.09 -34.53 40.80
N LEU A 11 34.94 -34.23 39.82
CA LEU A 11 34.98 -34.82 38.50
C LEU A 11 35.30 -36.31 38.57
N TRP A 12 34.35 -37.14 38.18
CA TRP A 12 34.62 -38.53 37.77
C TRP A 12 34.28 -38.62 36.26
N SER A 13 35.34 -38.85 35.49
CA SER A 13 35.23 -39.20 34.07
C SER A 13 34.75 -40.64 33.92
N VAL A 14 33.52 -40.83 33.50
CA VAL A 14 33.01 -42.10 32.98
C VAL A 14 32.70 -41.93 31.51
N SER A 15 33.45 -42.60 30.66
CA SER A 15 33.12 -42.76 29.24
C SER A 15 31.84 -43.59 29.10
N VAL A 16 30.73 -42.95 28.80
CA VAL A 16 29.51 -43.62 28.41
C VAL A 16 29.34 -43.46 26.90
N HIS A 17 29.26 -44.55 26.19
CA HIS A 17 28.86 -44.65 24.78
C HIS A 17 27.52 -43.95 24.59
N GLY A 18 27.52 -42.96 23.68
CA GLY A 18 26.32 -42.14 23.37
C GLY A 18 25.23 -42.98 22.75
N GLN A 19 24.21 -43.30 23.51
CA GLN A 19 22.85 -43.36 22.99
C GLN A 19 22.26 -41.95 23.15
N SER A 20 21.97 -41.33 22.02
CA SER A 20 21.16 -40.12 21.99
C SER A 20 19.81 -40.44 22.64
N VAL A 21 19.60 -39.96 23.85
CA VAL A 21 18.28 -39.97 24.47
C VAL A 21 17.46 -38.96 23.65
N GLU A 22 16.65 -39.46 22.72
CA GLU A 22 15.59 -38.66 22.13
C GLU A 22 14.67 -38.20 23.28
N ILE A 23 14.76 -36.92 23.63
CA ILE A 23 13.78 -36.29 24.51
C ILE A 23 12.45 -36.43 23.78
N PRO A 24 11.44 -37.11 24.33
CA PRO A 24 10.16 -37.24 23.64
C PRO A 24 9.60 -35.84 23.41
N VAL A 25 9.49 -35.44 22.15
CA VAL A 25 8.83 -34.19 21.76
C VAL A 25 7.39 -34.28 22.27
N ALA A 26 6.97 -33.33 23.06
CA ALA A 26 5.60 -33.28 23.57
C ALA A 26 4.63 -33.32 22.38
N PRO A 27 3.53 -34.09 22.46
CA PRO A 27 2.57 -34.18 21.38
C PRO A 27 1.99 -32.79 21.06
N LYS A 28 1.98 -32.42 19.78
CA LYS A 28 1.40 -31.15 19.30
C LYS A 28 -0.07 -31.10 19.67
N ARG A 29 -0.55 -29.89 20.05
CA ARG A 29 -1.95 -29.66 20.44
C ARG A 29 -2.70 -28.82 19.39
N PRO A 30 -4.04 -28.86 19.38
CA PRO A 30 -4.84 -27.94 18.57
C PRO A 30 -4.68 -26.47 19.00
N LEU A 31 -4.81 -25.53 18.04
CA LEU A 31 -4.92 -24.10 18.31
C LEU A 31 -6.27 -23.79 18.95
N SER A 32 -6.27 -23.03 20.04
CA SER A 32 -7.46 -22.40 20.62
C SER A 32 -7.55 -20.94 20.18
N HIS A 33 -8.72 -20.33 20.27
CA HIS A 33 -8.92 -18.90 19.99
C HIS A 33 -8.13 -17.98 20.94
N SER A 34 -7.74 -18.45 22.13
CA SER A 34 -6.89 -17.72 23.08
C SER A 34 -5.41 -17.71 22.69
N ASP A 35 -4.97 -18.61 21.82
CA ASP A 35 -3.58 -18.65 21.38
C ASP A 35 -3.21 -17.51 20.42
N TYR A 36 -4.20 -16.89 19.78
CA TYR A 36 -3.98 -15.81 18.80
C TYR A 36 -3.23 -14.61 19.37
N ASP A 37 -3.48 -14.26 20.63
CA ASP A 37 -2.99 -13.02 21.25
C ASP A 37 -1.45 -12.98 21.30
N ARG A 38 -0.79 -14.13 21.36
CA ARG A 38 0.67 -14.26 21.40
C ARG A 38 1.34 -14.32 20.02
N TRP A 39 0.54 -14.37 18.93
CA TRP A 39 1.09 -14.48 17.59
C TRP A 39 1.69 -13.15 17.16
N GLU A 40 2.99 -13.17 16.90
CA GLU A 40 3.77 -11.99 16.51
C GLU A 40 3.65 -11.69 15.02
N SER A 41 3.72 -10.42 14.68
CA SER A 41 3.83 -9.93 13.31
C SER A 41 4.81 -8.77 13.23
N MET A 42 5.57 -8.72 12.15
CA MET A 42 6.44 -7.60 11.82
C MET A 42 5.58 -6.43 11.35
N LYS A 43 5.63 -5.30 12.08
CA LYS A 43 4.84 -4.09 11.81
C LYS A 43 5.53 -3.18 10.81
N SER A 44 6.83 -3.00 10.97
CA SER A 44 7.69 -2.27 10.05
C SER A 44 9.13 -2.79 10.16
N PHE A 45 9.92 -2.51 9.16
CA PHE A 45 11.35 -2.76 9.14
C PHE A 45 12.03 -1.77 8.20
N GLY A 46 13.32 -1.62 8.33
CA GLY A 46 14.13 -0.75 7.49
C GLY A 46 15.61 -0.96 7.76
N MET A 47 16.45 -0.37 6.91
CA MET A 47 17.89 -0.36 7.12
C MET A 47 18.43 1.05 6.95
N ASP A 48 19.62 1.29 7.47
CA ASP A 48 20.35 2.54 7.30
C ASP A 48 20.77 2.76 5.84
N GLY A 49 21.20 3.96 5.52
CA GLY A 49 21.57 4.33 4.15
C GLY A 49 22.72 3.49 3.57
N MET A 50 23.67 3.07 4.40
CA MET A 50 24.83 2.25 4.00
C MET A 50 24.52 0.75 3.94
N GLY A 51 23.44 0.31 4.59
CA GLY A 51 23.10 -1.10 4.71
C GLY A 51 23.98 -1.85 5.73
N ASP A 52 24.43 -1.21 6.80
CA ASP A 52 25.19 -1.83 7.87
C ASP A 52 24.30 -2.36 8.98
N LEU A 53 23.20 -1.66 9.23
CA LEU A 53 22.24 -1.98 10.28
C LEU A 53 20.82 -2.08 9.68
N ALA A 54 20.02 -2.95 10.29
CA ALA A 54 18.58 -3.00 10.02
C ALA A 54 17.80 -3.06 11.33
N TYR A 55 16.56 -2.59 11.30
CA TYR A 55 15.62 -2.80 12.39
C TYR A 55 14.38 -3.57 11.94
N ALA A 56 13.75 -4.24 12.91
CA ALA A 56 12.39 -4.77 12.79
C ALA A 56 11.57 -4.38 14.02
N ILE A 57 10.41 -3.78 13.82
CA ILE A 57 9.39 -3.60 14.86
C ILE A 57 8.46 -4.80 14.81
N VAL A 58 8.42 -5.56 15.89
CA VAL A 58 7.62 -6.77 16.03
C VAL A 58 6.63 -6.59 17.18
N ALA A 59 5.39 -6.99 16.96
CA ALA A 59 4.38 -6.96 18.01
C ALA A 59 3.48 -8.19 17.97
N PRO A 60 3.08 -8.71 19.15
CA PRO A 60 2.02 -9.71 19.25
C PRO A 60 0.67 -9.08 18.85
N GLN A 61 -0.36 -9.91 18.69
CA GLN A 61 -1.69 -9.40 18.37
C GLN A 61 -2.34 -8.66 19.54
N GLU A 62 -2.01 -9.01 20.79
CA GLU A 62 -2.34 -8.26 22.00
C GLU A 62 -1.10 -8.20 22.91
N GLY A 63 -0.76 -7.03 23.43
CA GLY A 63 0.39 -6.79 24.28
C GLY A 63 1.46 -5.93 23.65
N ASP A 64 2.48 -5.64 24.45
CA ASP A 64 3.58 -4.77 24.06
C ASP A 64 4.48 -5.45 23.00
N GLY A 65 4.81 -4.72 21.94
CA GLY A 65 5.80 -5.11 20.94
C GLY A 65 7.23 -4.71 21.33
N TYR A 66 8.15 -4.90 20.41
CA TYR A 66 9.56 -4.51 20.56
C TYR A 66 10.19 -4.11 19.21
N LEU A 67 11.27 -3.36 19.29
CA LEU A 67 12.21 -3.13 18.21
C LEU A 67 13.41 -4.05 18.40
N ALA A 68 13.80 -4.78 17.36
CA ALA A 68 15.07 -5.49 17.28
C ALA A 68 15.96 -4.83 16.23
N ILE A 69 17.25 -4.67 16.53
CA ILE A 69 18.25 -4.09 15.64
C ILE A 69 19.29 -5.14 15.31
N TYR A 70 19.65 -5.25 14.04
CA TYR A 70 20.53 -6.28 13.51
C TYR A 70 21.73 -5.67 12.80
N GLN A 71 22.92 -6.20 13.05
CA GLN A 71 24.10 -5.93 12.23
C GLN A 71 24.04 -6.81 10.97
N LEU A 72 23.97 -6.22 9.80
CA LEU A 72 23.72 -6.94 8.54
C LEU A 72 24.92 -7.78 8.08
N ALA A 73 26.14 -7.40 8.41
CA ALA A 73 27.34 -8.16 8.08
C ALA A 73 27.42 -9.52 8.81
N SER A 74 26.91 -9.62 10.04
CA SER A 74 26.94 -10.83 10.87
C SER A 74 25.58 -11.50 11.06
N GLY A 75 24.46 -10.79 10.74
CA GLY A 75 23.10 -11.18 11.03
C GLY A 75 22.74 -11.22 12.51
N LYS A 76 23.60 -10.71 13.38
CA LYS A 76 23.36 -10.74 14.83
C LYS A 76 22.44 -9.62 15.28
N GLU A 77 21.50 -9.95 16.17
CA GLU A 77 20.75 -8.96 16.93
C GLU A 77 21.70 -8.23 17.91
N VAL A 78 21.80 -6.92 17.77
CA VAL A 78 22.66 -6.06 18.59
C VAL A 78 21.91 -5.34 19.70
N ALA A 79 20.59 -5.16 19.54
CA ALA A 79 19.73 -4.56 20.55
C ALA A 79 18.28 -5.01 20.42
N ARG A 80 17.58 -5.07 21.59
CA ARG A 80 16.13 -5.29 21.66
C ARG A 80 15.52 -4.29 22.65
N ILE A 81 14.60 -3.45 22.16
CA ILE A 81 14.00 -2.35 22.94
C ILE A 81 12.48 -2.54 22.97
N PRO A 82 11.86 -2.65 24.15
CA PRO A 82 10.42 -2.90 24.27
C PRO A 82 9.58 -1.66 23.95
N ARG A 83 8.33 -1.91 23.48
CA ARG A 83 7.27 -0.91 23.31
C ARG A 83 7.55 0.17 22.27
N ILE A 84 8.33 -0.15 21.24
CA ILE A 84 8.57 0.77 20.14
C ILE A 84 7.47 0.61 19.08
N SER A 85 6.83 1.72 18.75
CA SER A 85 5.75 1.77 17.74
C SER A 85 6.16 2.39 16.41
N ARG A 86 7.25 3.18 16.40
CA ARG A 86 7.82 3.78 15.21
C ARG A 86 9.34 3.87 15.34
N ALA A 87 10.02 3.62 14.24
CA ALA A 87 11.46 3.84 14.09
C ALA A 87 11.73 4.39 12.69
N GLU A 88 12.73 5.26 12.56
CA GLU A 88 13.11 5.89 11.31
C GLU A 88 14.60 6.23 11.32
N TRP A 89 15.34 5.80 10.31
CA TRP A 89 16.73 6.11 10.14
C TRP A 89 16.92 7.56 9.71
N LEU A 90 17.88 8.23 10.31
CA LEU A 90 18.37 9.51 9.83
C LEU A 90 19.21 9.27 8.59
N PRO A 91 18.97 9.99 7.48
CA PRO A 91 19.51 9.62 6.18
C PRO A 91 21.03 9.74 6.05
N ASN A 92 21.68 10.66 6.78
CA ASN A 92 23.09 10.97 6.63
C ASN A 92 23.91 10.46 7.82
N THR A 93 23.46 10.67 9.05
CA THR A 93 24.24 10.31 10.26
C THR A 93 24.09 8.83 10.66
N GLY A 94 23.22 8.08 10.01
CA GLY A 94 22.97 6.67 10.35
C GLY A 94 22.42 6.45 11.76
N SER A 95 21.93 7.51 12.43
CA SER A 95 21.28 7.42 13.73
C SER A 95 19.82 6.97 13.58
N LEU A 96 19.25 6.31 14.59
CA LEU A 96 17.90 5.78 14.56
C LEU A 96 16.99 6.53 15.55
N LEU A 97 16.01 7.24 15.03
CA LEU A 97 14.96 7.88 15.83
C LEU A 97 13.86 6.88 16.14
N ILE A 98 13.52 6.73 17.42
CA ILE A 98 12.50 5.77 17.88
C ILE A 98 11.44 6.43 18.76
N LYS A 99 10.21 5.89 18.69
CA LYS A 99 9.08 6.26 19.56
C LYS A 99 8.70 5.09 20.44
N GLN A 100 8.81 5.29 21.75
CA GLN A 100 8.40 4.32 22.75
C GLN A 100 7.05 4.68 23.34
N ASP A 101 6.10 3.74 23.29
CA ASP A 101 4.77 3.92 23.84
C ASP A 101 4.71 3.48 25.31
N PRO A 102 3.73 4.02 26.08
CA PRO A 102 3.41 3.51 27.41
C PRO A 102 2.98 2.04 27.34
N ALA A 103 3.20 1.29 28.45
CA ALA A 103 2.81 -0.11 28.52
C ALA A 103 1.30 -0.28 28.32
N GLU A 104 0.89 -1.22 27.45
CA GLU A 104 -0.52 -1.43 27.10
C GLU A 104 -1.35 -1.81 28.34
N ALA A 105 -0.81 -2.66 29.22
CA ALA A 105 -1.46 -3.06 30.47
C ALA A 105 -1.72 -1.87 31.40
N GLU A 106 -0.78 -0.89 31.46
CA GLU A 106 -0.97 0.32 32.25
C GLU A 106 -2.03 1.23 31.62
N MET A 107 -1.96 1.47 30.32
CA MET A 107 -2.96 2.25 29.60
C MET A 107 -4.37 1.67 29.77
N ARG A 108 -4.50 0.34 29.66
CA ARG A 108 -5.78 -0.34 29.92
C ARG A 108 -6.28 -0.13 31.35
N ARG A 109 -5.40 -0.27 32.34
CA ARG A 109 -5.73 -0.04 33.77
C ARG A 109 -6.22 1.39 33.99
N LEU A 110 -5.54 2.39 33.45
CA LEU A 110 -5.90 3.81 33.58
C LEU A 110 -7.23 4.15 32.88
N LYS A 111 -7.45 3.62 31.67
CA LYS A 111 -8.74 3.77 30.97
C LYS A 111 -9.90 3.13 31.73
N LEU A 112 -9.71 1.96 32.34
CA LEU A 112 -10.72 1.32 33.22
C LEU A 112 -11.02 2.17 34.46
N LYS A 113 -10.04 2.91 34.98
CA LYS A 113 -10.22 3.89 36.07
C LYS A 113 -10.85 5.20 35.59
N LYS A 114 -11.18 5.34 34.30
CA LYS A 114 -11.70 6.57 33.67
C LYS A 114 -10.79 7.78 33.89
N THR A 115 -9.47 7.55 33.92
CA THR A 115 -8.46 8.61 33.95
C THR A 115 -8.68 9.55 32.77
N LYS A 116 -8.58 10.86 32.98
CA LYS A 116 -8.75 11.85 31.92
C LYS A 116 -7.67 11.69 30.87
N LYS A 117 -7.99 12.05 29.63
CA LYS A 117 -7.07 11.92 28.49
C LYS A 117 -5.74 12.65 28.70
N GLU A 118 -5.80 13.82 29.31
CA GLU A 118 -4.65 14.67 29.64
C GLU A 118 -3.72 14.11 30.74
N ASP A 119 -4.25 13.19 31.58
CA ASP A 119 -3.50 12.54 32.65
C ASP A 119 -2.97 11.15 32.25
N LEU A 120 -3.18 10.71 31.00
CA LEU A 120 -2.66 9.45 30.51
C LEU A 120 -1.17 9.60 30.15
N PRO A 121 -0.34 8.55 30.38
CA PRO A 121 1.04 8.57 29.92
C PRO A 121 1.13 8.80 28.42
N VAL A 122 2.14 9.54 27.99
CA VAL A 122 2.42 9.89 26.60
C VAL A 122 3.67 9.16 26.10
N SER A 123 3.76 8.97 24.78
CA SER A 123 4.92 8.36 24.13
C SER A 123 6.15 9.23 24.27
N GLN A 124 7.34 8.60 24.31
CA GLN A 124 8.64 9.26 24.42
C GLN A 124 9.46 9.00 23.16
N ALA A 125 10.26 9.99 22.75
CA ALA A 125 11.23 9.83 21.67
C ALA A 125 12.65 9.65 22.20
N TYR A 126 13.42 8.84 21.49
CA TYR A 126 14.84 8.62 21.74
C TYR A 126 15.57 8.59 20.40
N LEU A 127 16.79 9.11 20.41
CA LEU A 127 17.74 8.97 19.32
C LEU A 127 18.82 7.96 19.72
N LEU A 128 19.00 6.94 18.90
CA LEU A 128 20.03 5.92 19.08
C LEU A 128 21.17 6.19 18.11
N THR A 129 22.37 6.28 18.63
CA THR A 129 23.59 6.46 17.86
C THR A 129 24.44 5.19 17.93
N PHE A 130 25.08 4.83 16.84
CA PHE A 130 25.89 3.62 16.71
C PHE A 130 27.35 3.97 16.47
N GLU A 131 28.28 3.11 16.91
CA GLU A 131 29.71 3.29 16.64
C GLU A 131 30.01 3.03 15.16
N ALA A 132 30.70 3.96 14.52
CA ALA A 132 31.16 3.81 13.17
C ALA A 132 32.17 2.64 13.03
N GLY A 133 31.99 1.80 12.00
CA GLY A 133 32.92 0.72 11.65
C GLY A 133 32.85 -0.56 12.48
N ALA A 134 32.27 -0.57 13.67
CA ALA A 134 32.06 -1.76 14.47
C ALA A 134 30.60 -2.12 14.70
N ALA A 135 29.64 -1.26 14.33
CA ALA A 135 28.17 -1.35 14.39
C ALA A 135 27.58 -2.49 15.29
N SER A 136 28.26 -2.80 16.40
CA SER A 136 27.91 -3.94 17.25
C SER A 136 27.16 -3.55 18.50
N SER A 137 27.04 -2.24 18.79
CA SER A 137 26.33 -1.76 19.96
C SER A 137 25.82 -0.32 19.77
N ILE A 138 24.78 0.02 20.53
CA ILE A 138 24.33 1.41 20.68
C ILE A 138 25.42 2.13 21.49
N SER A 139 26.08 3.11 20.88
CA SER A 139 27.13 3.90 21.56
C SER A 139 26.52 4.96 22.47
N ARG A 140 25.36 5.52 22.10
CA ARG A 140 24.66 6.57 22.84
C ARG A 140 23.16 6.46 22.67
N THR A 141 22.42 6.85 23.71
CA THR A 141 20.96 7.01 23.68
C THR A 141 20.60 8.37 24.26
N ASP A 142 20.10 9.25 23.41
CA ASP A 142 19.63 10.58 23.82
C ASP A 142 18.11 10.56 24.03
N THR A 143 17.67 11.00 25.22
CA THR A 143 16.26 11.12 25.55
C THR A 143 15.73 12.45 25.05
N LEU A 144 14.90 12.39 24.01
CA LEU A 144 14.32 13.59 23.40
C LEU A 144 12.98 14.01 24.03
N GLY A 145 12.44 13.19 24.94
CA GLY A 145 11.25 13.48 25.74
C GLY A 145 9.92 13.14 25.03
N ALA A 146 8.83 13.67 25.59
CA ALA A 146 7.46 13.41 25.11
C ALA A 146 7.22 14.05 23.73
N ILE A 147 6.66 13.26 22.79
CA ILE A 147 6.38 13.71 21.42
C ILE A 147 5.00 13.26 20.93
N THR A 148 4.46 14.00 19.96
CA THR A 148 3.30 13.60 19.15
C THR A 148 3.70 13.16 17.75
N ARG A 149 4.55 13.92 17.09
CA ARG A 149 5.10 13.62 15.78
C ARG A 149 6.52 14.14 15.61
N TRP A 150 7.20 13.69 14.55
CA TRP A 150 8.50 14.24 14.15
C TRP A 150 8.59 14.42 12.63
N GLY A 151 9.55 15.22 12.20
CA GLY A 151 10.04 15.31 10.84
C GLY A 151 11.56 15.19 10.83
N ILE A 152 12.10 14.64 9.77
CA ILE A 152 13.52 14.44 9.53
C ILE A 152 13.88 15.03 8.18
N GLN A 153 15.03 15.71 8.12
CA GLN A 153 15.65 16.12 6.88
C GLN A 153 17.15 15.82 6.95
N GLY A 154 17.71 15.31 5.84
CA GLY A 154 19.15 15.23 5.67
C GLY A 154 19.69 16.63 5.34
N GLY A 155 20.65 17.11 6.10
CA GLY A 155 21.37 18.36 5.85
C GLY A 155 22.65 18.12 5.03
N TYR A 156 23.41 19.17 4.82
CA TYR A 156 24.59 19.23 3.95
C TYR A 156 25.89 18.90 4.67
N GLU A 157 26.89 18.44 3.89
CA GLU A 157 28.29 18.41 4.28
C GLU A 157 28.88 19.84 4.30
N GLU A 158 29.33 20.29 5.42
CA GLU A 158 30.16 21.49 5.56
C GLU A 158 31.39 21.15 6.39
N ASN A 159 32.57 21.34 5.83
CA ASN A 159 33.86 21.18 6.53
C ASN A 159 34.02 19.82 7.25
N ASP A 160 33.91 18.70 6.54
CA ASP A 160 34.10 17.36 7.10
C ASP A 160 33.02 16.93 8.12
N SER A 161 31.80 17.43 8.00
CA SER A 161 30.68 17.08 8.89
C SER A 161 29.40 16.73 8.08
N VAL A 162 28.64 15.75 8.55
CA VAL A 162 27.33 15.35 8.02
C VAL A 162 26.26 15.75 9.01
N LEU A 163 25.20 16.36 8.51
CA LEU A 163 24.14 16.93 9.32
C LEU A 163 22.79 16.28 9.05
N ASP A 164 22.05 15.93 10.09
CA ASP A 164 20.62 15.64 10.04
C ASP A 164 19.86 16.58 10.96
N GLU A 165 18.74 17.08 10.48
CA GLU A 165 17.89 18.01 11.19
C GLU A 165 16.60 17.36 11.62
N LEU A 166 16.16 17.62 12.85
CA LEU A 166 14.99 17.04 13.46
C LEU A 166 14.03 18.11 13.96
N ILE A 167 12.75 17.91 13.72
CA ILE A 167 11.69 18.65 14.40
C ILE A 167 10.85 17.69 15.23
N LEU A 168 10.71 17.99 16.51
CA LEU A 168 9.94 17.22 17.48
C LEU A 168 8.75 18.02 17.98
N GLU A 169 7.56 17.62 17.58
CA GLU A 169 6.31 18.21 18.08
C GLU A 169 5.95 17.61 19.44
N ARG A 170 5.79 18.47 20.45
CA ARG A 170 5.48 18.09 21.83
C ARG A 170 3.97 17.98 22.05
N PRO A 171 3.49 17.10 22.95
CA PRO A 171 2.10 17.05 23.34
C PRO A 171 1.67 18.34 24.04
N ALA A 172 0.52 18.87 23.66
CA ALA A 172 -0.10 20.04 24.26
C ALA A 172 -1.31 19.66 25.11
N LYS A 173 -1.68 20.48 26.12
CA LYS A 173 -2.96 20.34 26.83
C LYS A 173 -4.12 20.73 25.91
N GLU A 174 -5.32 20.23 26.20
CA GLU A 174 -6.51 20.24 25.33
C GLU A 174 -6.92 21.60 24.71
N LYS A 175 -6.33 22.73 25.12
CA LYS A 175 -6.58 24.06 24.56
C LYS A 175 -5.31 24.82 24.18
N GLU A 176 -4.16 24.17 24.28
CA GLU A 176 -2.87 24.73 23.90
C GLU A 176 -2.44 24.14 22.56
N LYS A 177 -1.80 24.94 21.73
CA LYS A 177 -1.19 24.46 20.49
C LYS A 177 0.14 23.77 20.78
N PRO A 178 0.58 22.84 19.92
CA PRO A 178 1.80 22.09 20.16
C PRO A 178 3.01 23.03 20.21
N HIS A 179 3.98 22.60 20.98
CA HIS A 179 5.31 23.15 21.08
C HIS A 179 6.24 22.28 20.21
N ALA A 180 7.19 22.85 19.54
CA ALA A 180 8.15 22.12 18.71
C ALA A 180 9.58 22.50 19.05
N ASP A 181 10.44 21.49 19.18
CA ASP A 181 11.88 21.65 19.34
C ASP A 181 12.58 21.32 18.02
N PHE A 182 13.55 22.12 17.68
CA PHE A 182 14.44 21.95 16.54
C PHE A 182 15.80 21.47 17.05
N LEU A 183 16.24 20.35 16.51
CA LEU A 183 17.46 19.67 16.90
C LEU A 183 18.33 19.45 15.69
N THR A 184 19.62 19.59 15.86
CA THR A 184 20.63 19.21 14.88
C THR A 184 21.39 17.98 15.38
N VAL A 185 21.58 17.02 14.48
CA VAL A 185 22.45 15.86 14.70
C VAL A 185 23.62 16.00 13.76
N LEU A 186 24.78 16.34 14.33
CA LEU A 186 26.01 16.56 13.59
C LEU A 186 26.93 15.38 13.78
N MET A 187 27.51 14.88 12.70
CA MET A 187 28.54 13.84 12.72
C MET A 187 29.76 14.29 11.94
N ASP A 188 30.88 14.49 12.63
CA ASP A 188 32.15 14.85 12.02
C ASP A 188 32.78 13.60 11.38
N TYR A 189 33.52 13.80 10.30
CA TYR A 189 34.30 12.74 9.68
C TYR A 189 35.72 13.25 9.34
N GLU A 190 36.63 12.32 9.15
CA GLU A 190 38.04 12.59 8.80
C GLU A 190 38.45 11.67 7.65
N ASP A 191 38.92 12.26 6.57
CA ASP A 191 39.49 11.51 5.46
C ASP A 191 40.89 11.00 5.84
N LEU A 192 41.05 9.67 5.87
CA LEU A 192 42.31 9.01 6.17
C LEU A 192 42.91 8.43 4.92
N ILE A 193 44.10 8.79 4.58
CA ILE A 193 44.90 8.16 3.51
C ILE A 193 45.98 7.27 4.15
N ASP A 194 45.89 5.97 3.88
CA ASP A 194 46.96 5.06 4.31
C ASP A 194 48.24 5.35 3.52
N GLU A 195 49.25 5.89 4.18
CA GLU A 195 50.52 6.29 3.54
C GLU A 195 51.31 5.11 2.91
N ALA A 196 51.01 3.87 3.34
CA ALA A 196 51.71 2.70 2.83
C ALA A 196 51.03 2.08 1.58
N THR A 197 49.73 2.20 1.46
CA THR A 197 48.92 1.57 0.38
C THR A 197 48.27 2.58 -0.56
N GLY A 198 48.19 3.86 -0.17
CA GLY A 198 47.46 4.91 -0.88
C GLY A 198 45.92 4.72 -0.86
N ALA A 199 45.44 3.83 0.00
CA ALA A 199 44.01 3.61 0.14
C ALA A 199 43.35 4.73 0.94
N ALA A 200 42.32 5.36 0.38
CA ALA A 200 41.49 6.32 1.08
C ALA A 200 40.44 5.62 1.95
N SER A 201 40.27 6.05 3.16
CA SER A 201 39.21 5.64 4.08
C SER A 201 38.63 6.85 4.82
N VAL A 202 37.36 6.77 5.21
CA VAL A 202 36.72 7.85 5.97
C VAL A 202 36.43 7.34 7.38
N LYS A 203 36.82 8.12 8.37
CA LYS A 203 36.54 7.83 9.78
C LYS A 203 35.47 8.77 10.28
N PHE A 204 34.35 8.24 10.69
CA PHE A 204 33.27 8.99 11.28
C PHE A 204 33.39 9.04 12.80
N TYR A 205 33.07 10.20 13.38
CA TYR A 205 32.99 10.39 14.82
C TYR A 205 31.54 10.24 15.29
N PRO A 206 31.27 9.85 16.55
CA PRO A 206 29.92 9.72 17.09
C PRO A 206 29.16 11.05 16.97
N PRO A 207 27.92 11.05 16.44
CA PRO A 207 27.14 12.25 16.24
C PRO A 207 26.81 12.96 17.57
N VAL A 208 26.76 14.27 17.53
CA VAL A 208 26.39 15.16 18.66
C VAL A 208 25.00 15.73 18.38
N VAL A 209 24.14 15.71 19.39
CA VAL A 209 22.79 16.32 19.32
C VAL A 209 22.86 17.68 20.03
N ASP A 210 22.52 18.73 19.32
CA ASP A 210 22.38 20.07 19.88
C ASP A 210 20.96 20.62 19.67
N THR A 211 20.43 21.30 20.68
CA THR A 211 19.14 21.97 20.61
C THR A 211 19.33 23.39 20.13
N LEU A 212 19.04 23.62 18.85
CA LEU A 212 19.14 24.94 18.25
C LEU A 212 18.10 25.91 18.82
N MET A 213 16.88 25.45 18.98
CA MET A 213 15.76 26.30 19.38
C MET A 213 14.49 25.57 19.78
N ALA A 214 13.68 26.25 20.61
CA ALA A 214 12.35 25.77 21.00
C ALA A 214 11.29 26.86 20.74
N PHE A 215 10.16 26.50 20.17
CA PHE A 215 9.07 27.41 19.86
C PHE A 215 7.77 26.98 20.52
N ASP A 216 7.09 27.96 21.16
CA ASP A 216 5.75 27.79 21.68
C ASP A 216 4.70 28.06 20.59
N ARG A 217 3.63 27.27 20.61
CA ARG A 217 2.45 27.45 19.74
C ARG A 217 2.77 27.43 18.24
N VAL A 218 3.50 26.42 17.82
CA VAL A 218 3.81 26.22 16.40
C VAL A 218 2.55 25.79 15.64
N LEU A 219 2.24 26.48 14.56
CA LEU A 219 1.12 26.18 13.66
C LEU A 219 1.52 25.28 12.51
N ASP A 220 2.68 25.59 11.93
CA ASP A 220 3.25 24.85 10.82
C ASP A 220 4.75 25.10 10.74
N TRP A 221 5.46 24.20 10.07
CA TRP A 221 6.89 24.24 9.89
C TRP A 221 7.30 23.48 8.64
N GLY A 222 8.46 23.81 8.09
CA GLY A 222 8.96 23.14 6.89
C GLY A 222 10.44 23.29 6.67
N PHE A 223 10.95 22.44 5.80
CA PHE A 223 12.34 22.36 5.36
C PHE A 223 12.47 22.55 3.86
N PRO A 224 13.58 23.09 3.37
CA PRO A 224 13.94 22.97 1.95
C PRO A 224 14.11 21.49 1.58
N LYS A 225 13.56 21.06 0.48
CA LYS A 225 13.57 19.63 0.05
C LYS A 225 14.76 19.25 -0.83
N GLU A 226 15.70 20.13 -1.11
CA GLU A 226 16.75 19.86 -2.12
C GLU A 226 18.16 19.93 -1.57
N GLU A 227 19.01 19.00 -2.06
CA GLU A 227 20.40 18.73 -1.69
C GLU A 227 21.42 19.85 -1.97
N GLN A 228 21.00 21.03 -2.44
CA GLN A 228 21.91 22.09 -2.88
C GLN A 228 21.69 23.44 -2.19
N ASN A 229 20.97 23.48 -1.09
CA ASN A 229 20.77 24.73 -0.38
C ASN A 229 21.92 25.01 0.57
N LEU A 230 22.87 25.84 0.13
CA LEU A 230 24.06 26.28 0.89
C LEU A 230 23.71 27.05 2.18
N TYR A 231 22.46 27.31 2.46
CA TYR A 231 21.96 28.01 3.64
C TYR A 231 20.85 27.18 4.28
N ALA A 232 21.17 26.39 5.30
CA ALA A 232 20.20 25.67 6.12
C ALA A 232 19.25 26.67 6.79
N THR A 233 18.17 27.01 6.12
CA THR A 233 17.21 28.00 6.59
C THR A 233 15.86 27.32 6.82
N TRP A 234 15.40 27.37 8.06
CA TRP A 234 14.14 26.80 8.49
C TRP A 234 13.08 27.89 8.61
N TYR A 235 11.84 27.54 8.43
CA TYR A 235 10.72 28.45 8.63
C TYR A 235 9.72 27.86 9.59
N VAL A 236 9.33 28.67 10.58
CA VAL A 236 8.34 28.30 11.60
C VAL A 236 7.26 29.35 11.65
N ILE A 237 6.02 28.90 11.57
CA ILE A 237 4.84 29.76 11.80
C ILE A 237 4.38 29.55 13.24
N THR A 238 4.43 30.60 14.05
CA THR A 238 3.97 30.57 15.44
C THR A 238 2.69 31.36 15.61
N GLU A 239 1.79 30.91 16.50
CA GLU A 239 0.60 31.67 16.91
C GLU A 239 0.95 32.59 18.09
N HIS A 240 0.87 33.88 17.82
CA HIS A 240 0.85 34.94 18.85
C HIS A 240 -0.36 35.83 18.61
N LYS A 241 -0.56 36.93 19.38
CA LYS A 241 -1.63 37.92 19.07
C LYS A 241 -1.69 38.31 17.60
N ASP A 242 -0.55 38.26 16.92
CA ASP A 242 -0.37 38.28 15.47
C ASP A 242 0.54 37.10 15.12
N SER A 243 0.20 36.30 14.12
CA SER A 243 1.04 35.18 13.68
C SER A 243 2.37 35.70 13.15
N LYS A 244 3.44 34.98 13.43
CA LYS A 244 4.80 35.35 13.02
C LYS A 244 5.38 34.26 12.13
N LEU A 245 5.95 34.68 11.01
CA LEU A 245 6.86 33.87 10.21
C LEU A 245 8.27 34.12 10.74
N ALA A 246 8.91 33.14 11.32
CA ALA A 246 10.30 33.17 11.73
C ALA A 246 11.18 32.47 10.71
N GLU A 247 12.27 33.08 10.33
CA GLU A 247 13.36 32.55 9.54
C GLU A 247 14.46 32.10 10.49
N LEU A 248 14.82 30.82 10.46
CA LEU A 248 15.84 30.26 11.33
C LEU A 248 17.10 30.05 10.52
N HIS A 249 18.12 30.81 10.83
CA HIS A 249 19.49 30.52 10.44
C HIS A 249 20.13 29.69 11.53
N TRP A 250 21.07 28.85 11.16
CA TRP A 250 21.73 27.93 12.09
C TRP A 250 22.43 28.65 13.28
N ASP A 251 22.74 29.94 13.15
CA ASP A 251 23.39 30.76 14.18
C ASP A 251 22.44 31.70 14.95
N ARG A 252 21.26 32.03 14.41
CA ARG A 252 20.26 32.91 15.05
C ARG A 252 18.90 32.92 14.35
N PRO A 253 17.78 33.06 15.11
CA PRO A 253 16.48 33.28 14.55
C PRO A 253 16.23 34.75 14.22
N GLU A 254 15.61 35.03 13.08
CA GLU A 254 15.08 36.34 12.75
C GLU A 254 13.59 36.27 12.49
N ILE A 255 12.79 37.19 12.99
CA ILE A 255 11.39 37.32 12.63
C ILE A 255 11.32 37.96 11.25
N ALA A 256 11.01 37.17 10.24
CA ALA A 256 10.95 37.63 8.86
C ALA A 256 9.74 38.51 8.61
N GLU A 257 8.58 38.15 9.15
CA GLU A 257 7.33 38.86 8.90
C GLU A 257 6.27 38.60 9.99
N THR A 258 5.32 39.51 10.13
CA THR A 258 4.14 39.38 10.99
C THR A 258 2.87 39.59 10.19
N ALA A 259 1.86 38.76 10.40
CA ALA A 259 0.53 38.90 9.79
C ALA A 259 -0.54 38.37 10.74
N VAL A 260 -1.83 38.63 10.43
CA VAL A 260 -2.95 38.11 11.22
C VAL A 260 -2.98 36.58 11.19
N GLU A 261 -2.67 36.00 10.04
CA GLU A 261 -2.63 34.55 9.85
C GLU A 261 -1.62 34.19 8.76
N PHE A 262 -0.72 33.28 9.04
CA PHE A 262 0.10 32.61 8.02
C PHE A 262 -0.42 31.20 7.80
N SER A 263 -0.37 30.74 6.56
CA SER A 263 -0.66 29.37 6.17
C SER A 263 0.26 28.95 5.04
N ASN A 264 0.57 27.66 4.97
CA ASN A 264 1.38 27.02 3.93
C ASN A 264 2.68 27.76 3.61
N VAL A 265 3.76 27.33 4.22
CA VAL A 265 5.11 27.64 3.78
C VAL A 265 5.59 26.52 2.90
N ALA A 266 6.03 26.83 1.68
CA ALA A 266 6.67 25.89 0.78
C ALA A 266 8.01 26.45 0.35
N PHE A 267 8.99 25.53 0.20
CA PHE A 267 10.32 25.92 -0.20
C PHE A 267 10.42 26.00 -1.71
N ALA A 268 10.96 27.09 -2.16
CA ALA A 268 11.41 27.35 -3.51
C ALA A 268 12.94 27.16 -3.53
N PHE A 269 13.52 26.94 -4.70
CA PHE A 269 14.97 26.66 -4.83
C PHE A 269 15.86 27.77 -4.19
N ASN A 270 15.50 29.04 -4.35
CA ASN A 270 16.23 30.19 -3.77
C ASN A 270 15.38 30.97 -2.78
N GLY A 271 14.32 30.39 -2.23
CA GLY A 271 13.45 31.16 -1.35
C GLY A 271 12.32 30.36 -0.75
N ILE A 272 11.38 31.06 -0.19
CA ILE A 272 10.12 30.48 0.31
C ILE A 272 8.92 31.10 -0.40
N ILE A 273 7.91 30.26 -0.58
CA ILE A 273 6.57 30.68 -0.94
C ILE A 273 5.69 30.48 0.29
N TYR A 274 5.00 31.52 0.71
CA TYR A 274 4.14 31.46 1.87
C TYR A 274 2.84 32.22 1.62
N GLN A 275 1.80 31.82 2.35
CA GLN A 275 0.50 32.47 2.31
C GLN A 275 0.25 33.25 3.59
N LYS A 276 -0.31 34.45 3.49
CA LYS A 276 -0.70 35.24 4.65
C LYS A 276 -2.03 35.93 4.47
N LYS A 277 -2.71 36.18 5.60
CA LYS A 277 -3.84 37.12 5.69
C LYS A 277 -3.45 38.30 6.55
N ASP A 278 -3.61 39.49 6.03
CA ASP A 278 -3.35 40.75 6.74
C ASP A 278 -4.60 41.23 7.50
N ARG A 279 -5.79 40.68 7.19
CA ARG A 279 -7.06 41.02 7.84
C ARG A 279 -7.88 39.77 8.12
N LYS A 280 -8.62 39.72 9.24
CA LYS A 280 -9.49 38.58 9.63
C LYS A 280 -10.64 38.33 8.69
N ASP A 281 -11.16 39.36 8.03
CA ASP A 281 -12.26 39.30 7.06
C ASP A 281 -11.84 38.96 5.65
N GLN A 282 -10.55 38.77 5.43
CA GLN A 282 -9.99 38.38 4.12
C GLN A 282 -10.39 36.92 3.79
N ALA A 283 -11.17 36.72 2.73
CA ALA A 283 -11.69 35.41 2.34
C ALA A 283 -10.56 34.43 1.92
N TYR A 284 -9.57 34.94 1.18
CA TYR A 284 -8.44 34.18 0.67
C TYR A 284 -7.14 34.78 1.17
N PRO A 285 -6.11 33.97 1.48
CA PRO A 285 -4.78 34.50 1.74
C PRO A 285 -4.18 35.10 0.47
N SER A 286 -3.20 35.95 0.63
CA SER A 286 -2.30 36.37 -0.45
C SER A 286 -1.07 35.47 -0.45
N LEU A 287 -0.53 35.19 -1.64
CA LEU A 287 0.64 34.31 -1.85
C LEU A 287 1.87 35.17 -2.13
N TRP A 288 2.93 34.91 -1.43
CA TRP A 288 4.15 35.69 -1.45
C TRP A 288 5.37 34.81 -1.70
N TYR A 289 6.36 35.35 -2.39
CA TYR A 289 7.71 34.80 -2.52
C TYR A 289 8.71 35.68 -1.75
N ARG A 290 9.64 35.06 -1.07
CA ARG A 290 10.76 35.72 -0.41
C ARG A 290 12.03 34.95 -0.72
N ASP A 291 13.02 35.66 -1.29
CA ASP A 291 14.34 35.10 -1.59
C ASP A 291 15.15 34.88 -0.29
N VAL A 292 15.86 33.78 -0.18
CA VAL A 292 16.76 33.51 0.96
C VAL A 292 18.05 34.33 0.88
N HIS A 293 18.42 34.84 -0.31
CA HIS A 293 19.63 35.62 -0.50
C HIS A 293 19.54 36.96 0.25
N PRO A 294 20.53 37.35 1.11
CA PRO A 294 20.44 38.54 1.94
C PRO A 294 20.13 39.84 1.23
N GLU A 295 20.59 40.00 0.00
CA GLU A 295 20.39 41.20 -0.82
C GLU A 295 19.03 41.28 -1.53
N ARG A 296 18.24 40.18 -1.57
CA ARG A 296 16.96 40.06 -2.29
C ARG A 296 15.77 39.74 -1.39
N ARG A 297 15.90 39.94 -0.06
CA ARG A 297 14.91 39.53 0.97
C ARG A 297 13.58 40.32 0.95
N THR A 298 13.37 41.26 0.07
CA THR A 298 12.09 41.97 -0.01
C THR A 298 10.98 41.04 -0.50
N PRO A 299 9.91 40.81 0.29
CA PRO A 299 8.83 39.94 -0.16
C PRO A 299 8.16 40.44 -1.42
N MET A 300 7.90 39.54 -2.37
CA MET A 300 7.22 39.81 -3.62
C MET A 300 5.83 39.16 -3.62
N LEU A 301 4.80 39.92 -3.87
CA LEU A 301 3.43 39.41 -4.03
C LEU A 301 3.37 38.61 -5.34
N ILE A 302 3.05 37.29 -5.21
CA ILE A 302 2.81 36.42 -6.35
C ILE A 302 1.37 36.51 -6.81
N ALA A 303 0.43 36.34 -5.87
CA ALA A 303 -0.99 36.26 -6.19
C ALA A 303 -1.89 36.63 -5.01
N GLU A 304 -3.03 37.21 -5.32
CA GLU A 304 -4.15 37.44 -4.40
C GLU A 304 -5.47 37.13 -5.10
N TYR A 305 -6.59 37.26 -4.40
CA TYR A 305 -7.92 37.04 -4.98
C TYR A 305 -8.12 37.84 -6.27
N ASN A 306 -8.53 37.16 -7.35
CA ASN A 306 -8.70 37.69 -8.68
C ASN A 306 -7.45 38.36 -9.30
N SER A 307 -6.24 37.93 -8.95
CA SER A 307 -5.03 38.37 -9.64
C SER A 307 -5.12 38.18 -11.16
N PRO A 308 -4.53 39.05 -11.97
CA PRO A 308 -4.47 38.89 -13.42
C PRO A 308 -3.92 37.48 -13.79
N GLY A 309 -4.57 36.78 -14.71
CA GLY A 309 -4.24 35.39 -15.10
C GLY A 309 -4.97 34.30 -14.31
N MET A 310 -5.62 34.63 -13.18
CA MET A 310 -6.48 33.66 -12.47
C MET A 310 -7.89 33.58 -13.09
N PRO A 311 -8.55 32.42 -13.02
CA PRO A 311 -9.98 32.32 -13.29
C PRO A 311 -10.78 33.24 -12.36
N PRO A 312 -11.86 33.88 -12.83
CA PRO A 312 -12.68 34.77 -12.00
C PRO A 312 -13.22 34.05 -10.76
N GLY A 313 -13.15 34.72 -9.61
CA GLY A 313 -13.66 34.18 -8.35
C GLY A 313 -12.72 33.26 -7.60
N TYR A 314 -11.52 32.98 -8.13
CA TYR A 314 -10.51 32.16 -7.46
C TYR A 314 -9.50 33.00 -6.68
N GLY A 315 -8.91 32.42 -5.66
CA GLY A 315 -7.81 32.94 -4.87
C GLY A 315 -6.89 31.81 -4.36
N PRO A 316 -5.68 32.15 -3.84
CA PRO A 316 -4.77 31.14 -3.28
C PRO A 316 -5.45 30.27 -2.24
N TYR A 317 -5.22 28.95 -2.27
CA TYR A 317 -5.87 28.00 -1.38
C TYR A 317 -5.03 27.77 -0.12
N ALA A 318 -5.55 28.17 1.05
CA ALA A 318 -4.87 28.10 2.34
C ALA A 318 -4.46 26.68 2.77
N GLY A 319 -5.10 25.62 2.25
CA GLY A 319 -4.73 24.20 2.46
C GLY A 319 -4.05 23.57 1.26
N GLY A 320 -3.65 24.39 0.26
CA GLY A 320 -3.15 23.90 -1.03
C GLY A 320 -1.72 23.38 -0.96
N ARG A 321 -1.39 22.56 -1.95
CA ARG A 321 -0.01 22.08 -2.15
C ARG A 321 0.75 23.08 -3.01
N THR A 322 2.04 23.18 -2.78
CA THR A 322 2.98 23.91 -3.64
C THR A 322 4.12 22.96 -4.03
N HIS A 323 4.67 23.17 -5.22
CA HIS A 323 5.80 22.40 -5.74
C HIS A 323 6.82 23.35 -6.35
N THR A 324 8.06 22.90 -6.50
CA THR A 324 9.12 23.61 -7.22
C THR A 324 9.53 22.78 -8.42
N TYR A 325 9.60 23.40 -9.59
CA TYR A 325 10.11 22.78 -10.81
C TYR A 325 11.29 23.57 -11.35
N LEU A 326 12.35 22.82 -11.69
CA LEU A 326 13.41 23.31 -12.53
C LEU A 326 12.95 23.23 -13.99
N ALA A 327 12.81 24.35 -14.68
CA ALA A 327 12.76 24.36 -16.12
C ALA A 327 14.20 24.42 -16.63
N ASN A 328 14.59 23.50 -17.51
CA ASN A 328 15.90 23.57 -18.18
C ASN A 328 15.95 24.83 -19.05
N SER A 329 16.79 25.77 -18.67
CA SER A 329 17.11 26.92 -19.51
C SER A 329 18.21 26.51 -20.50
N ALA A 330 18.00 26.77 -21.77
CA ALA A 330 19.03 26.61 -22.81
C ALA A 330 20.26 27.51 -22.60
N THR A 331 20.19 28.48 -21.69
CA THR A 331 21.24 29.42 -21.35
C THR A 331 22.12 29.02 -20.17
N GLY A 332 21.81 27.88 -19.51
CA GLY A 332 22.54 27.41 -18.33
C GLY A 332 22.18 28.16 -17.04
N GLU A 333 21.30 29.15 -17.09
CA GLU A 333 20.64 29.70 -15.90
C GLU A 333 19.38 28.89 -15.61
N ALA A 334 19.25 28.38 -14.39
CA ALA A 334 18.11 27.59 -13.97
C ALA A 334 16.85 28.49 -13.94
N ASP A 335 15.86 28.11 -14.73
CA ASP A 335 14.53 28.75 -14.75
C ASP A 335 13.61 27.97 -13.80
N TYR A 336 13.00 28.63 -12.83
CA TYR A 336 12.21 28.01 -11.80
C TYR A 336 10.74 28.37 -11.98
N SER A 337 9.88 27.34 -11.96
CA SER A 337 8.43 27.50 -11.91
C SER A 337 7.89 26.96 -10.60
N TYR A 338 6.98 27.66 -9.99
CA TYR A 338 6.39 27.34 -8.71
C TYR A 338 4.88 27.09 -8.85
N PRO A 339 4.47 25.83 -9.09
CA PRO A 339 3.07 25.46 -9.08
C PRO A 339 2.46 25.54 -7.68
N PHE A 340 1.26 26.08 -7.58
CA PHE A 340 0.48 26.17 -6.35
C PHE A 340 -1.01 26.01 -6.63
N GLN A 341 -1.78 25.66 -5.62
CA GLN A 341 -3.22 25.50 -5.74
C GLN A 341 -3.98 26.79 -5.45
N ILE A 342 -4.98 27.05 -6.25
CA ILE A 342 -6.01 28.07 -6.02
C ILE A 342 -7.35 27.40 -5.79
N THR A 343 -8.27 28.11 -5.13
CA THR A 343 -9.62 27.62 -4.87
C THR A 343 -10.65 28.71 -5.05
N GLN A 344 -11.89 28.28 -5.28
CA GLN A 344 -13.06 29.09 -5.25
C GLN A 344 -14.01 28.59 -4.17
N THR A 345 -14.53 29.47 -3.31
CA THR A 345 -15.60 29.07 -2.40
C THR A 345 -16.93 29.17 -3.12
N VAL A 346 -17.57 28.06 -3.39
CA VAL A 346 -18.91 28.02 -3.98
C VAL A 346 -19.90 28.51 -2.94
N LYS A 347 -20.60 29.63 -3.24
CA LYS A 347 -21.63 30.14 -2.35
C LYS A 347 -22.77 29.12 -2.23
N ALA A 348 -23.21 28.89 -1.00
CA ALA A 348 -24.41 28.10 -0.77
C ALA A 348 -25.61 28.73 -1.52
N PRO A 349 -26.49 27.91 -2.11
CA PRO A 349 -27.71 28.41 -2.73
C PRO A 349 -28.55 29.30 -1.78
N GLU A 350 -29.30 30.24 -2.32
CA GLU A 350 -30.09 31.23 -1.55
C GLU A 350 -31.13 30.58 -0.62
N TRP A 351 -31.58 29.34 -0.93
CA TRP A 351 -32.47 28.56 -0.05
C TRP A 351 -31.81 28.14 1.28
N ASN A 352 -30.52 28.36 1.45
CA ASN A 352 -29.80 28.22 2.72
C ASN A 352 -29.82 29.54 3.51
N ASP A 353 -30.99 30.11 3.68
CA ASP A 353 -31.23 31.37 4.34
C ASP A 353 -30.76 31.36 5.83
N SER A 354 -29.95 32.34 6.20
CA SER A 354 -29.44 32.50 7.56
C SER A 354 -30.50 33.02 8.56
N THR A 355 -31.67 33.46 8.06
CA THR A 355 -32.77 33.95 8.89
C THR A 355 -33.68 32.83 9.37
N THR A 356 -33.57 31.64 8.80
CA THR A 356 -34.36 30.44 9.19
C THR A 356 -33.56 29.59 10.18
N LEU A 357 -34.19 29.23 11.31
CA LEU A 357 -33.55 28.36 12.30
C LEU A 357 -33.25 26.96 11.71
N PRO A 358 -32.18 26.25 12.17
CA PRO A 358 -31.86 24.92 11.67
C PRO A 358 -33.00 23.91 11.77
N GLU A 359 -33.86 24.00 12.80
CA GLU A 359 -35.02 23.16 13.02
C GLU A 359 -36.21 23.50 12.13
N GLU A 360 -36.22 24.69 11.52
CA GLU A 360 -37.25 25.14 10.58
C GLU A 360 -36.94 24.79 9.15
N ARG A 361 -35.70 24.32 8.89
CA ARG A 361 -35.24 23.95 7.55
C ARG A 361 -35.59 22.52 7.23
N ALA A 362 -36.15 22.30 6.05
CA ALA A 362 -36.34 20.94 5.55
C ALA A 362 -34.99 20.24 5.38
N LYS A 363 -34.86 19.03 5.91
CA LYS A 363 -33.73 18.15 5.66
C LYS A 363 -34.07 17.28 4.44
N LEU A 364 -33.68 17.74 3.26
CA LEU A 364 -34.09 17.16 1.98
C LEU A 364 -32.91 17.05 1.02
N ASP A 365 -32.70 15.85 0.48
CA ASP A 365 -31.86 15.62 -0.69
C ASP A 365 -32.76 15.46 -1.92
N VAL A 366 -32.51 16.24 -2.97
CA VAL A 366 -33.25 16.14 -4.24
C VAL A 366 -32.39 15.35 -5.22
N TRP A 367 -32.91 14.20 -5.65
CA TRP A 367 -32.29 13.38 -6.67
C TRP A 367 -32.91 13.67 -8.03
N THR A 368 -32.10 13.98 -9.02
CA THR A 368 -32.55 14.23 -10.37
C THR A 368 -31.81 13.40 -11.40
N TYR A 369 -32.45 13.04 -12.49
CA TYR A 369 -31.81 12.31 -13.59
C TYR A 369 -30.77 13.15 -14.36
N HIS A 370 -30.71 14.44 -14.11
CA HIS A 370 -29.69 15.35 -14.65
C HIS A 370 -28.39 15.34 -13.87
N ASP A 371 -28.42 14.81 -12.63
CA ASP A 371 -27.22 14.75 -11.82
C ASP A 371 -26.19 13.80 -12.46
N ALA A 372 -25.04 14.32 -12.85
CA ALA A 372 -23.92 13.48 -13.33
C ALA A 372 -23.46 12.51 -12.24
N GLN A 373 -23.48 12.96 -10.98
CA GLN A 373 -23.15 12.17 -9.81
C GLN A 373 -24.34 12.12 -8.85
N ILE A 374 -24.71 10.93 -8.39
CA ILE A 374 -25.80 10.73 -7.43
C ILE A 374 -25.49 11.33 -6.06
N GLN A 375 -26.52 11.71 -5.29
CA GLN A 375 -26.40 12.40 -4.00
C GLN A 375 -25.43 11.74 -3.00
N PRO A 376 -25.41 10.40 -2.81
CA PRO A 376 -24.42 9.78 -1.92
C PRO A 376 -22.97 10.00 -2.35
N LEU A 377 -22.68 10.04 -3.66
CA LEU A 377 -21.35 10.31 -4.18
C LEU A 377 -20.98 11.81 -4.00
N GLN A 378 -21.92 12.72 -4.28
CA GLN A 378 -21.74 14.14 -4.00
C GLN A 378 -21.45 14.39 -2.51
N ALA A 379 -22.13 13.68 -1.60
CA ALA A 379 -21.89 13.80 -0.16
C ALA A 379 -20.46 13.36 0.25
N LYS A 380 -19.88 12.35 -0.43
CA LYS A 380 -18.46 11.96 -0.23
C LYS A 380 -17.48 13.00 -0.77
N ARG A 381 -17.83 13.66 -1.86
CA ARG A 381 -17.02 14.70 -2.54
C ARG A 381 -17.40 16.13 -2.13
N LYS A 382 -18.21 16.30 -1.07
CA LYS A 382 -18.76 17.59 -0.65
C LYS A 382 -17.69 18.67 -0.53
N ARG A 383 -16.55 18.38 0.10
CA ARG A 383 -15.46 19.34 0.26
C ARG A 383 -14.91 19.82 -1.09
N ASP A 384 -14.70 18.91 -2.04
CA ASP A 384 -14.16 19.23 -3.36
C ASP A 384 -15.17 20.02 -4.19
N LEU A 385 -16.46 19.74 -4.03
CA LEU A 385 -17.55 20.49 -4.68
C LEU A 385 -17.74 21.89 -4.09
N GLU A 386 -17.60 22.04 -2.76
CA GLU A 386 -17.69 23.35 -2.09
C GLU A 386 -16.46 24.24 -2.30
N SER A 387 -15.31 23.63 -2.53
CA SER A 387 -14.02 24.32 -2.69
C SER A 387 -13.20 23.67 -3.80
N PRO A 388 -13.66 23.76 -5.07
CA PRO A 388 -12.91 23.21 -6.19
C PRO A 388 -11.52 23.86 -6.26
N THR A 389 -10.51 23.04 -6.54
CA THR A 389 -9.12 23.50 -6.60
C THR A 389 -8.59 23.39 -8.02
N LEU A 390 -7.76 24.36 -8.39
CA LEU A 390 -7.04 24.38 -9.66
C LEU A 390 -5.55 24.61 -9.40
N TRP A 391 -4.71 24.24 -10.36
CA TRP A 391 -3.28 24.51 -10.34
C TRP A 391 -2.93 25.73 -11.15
N MET A 392 -2.19 26.64 -10.53
CA MET A 392 -1.50 27.76 -11.16
C MET A 392 0.00 27.52 -11.05
N ALA A 393 0.79 28.18 -11.89
CA ALA A 393 2.22 28.28 -11.74
C ALA A 393 2.67 29.74 -11.83
N TRP A 394 3.73 30.07 -11.14
CA TRP A 394 4.39 31.36 -11.21
C TRP A 394 5.89 31.18 -11.46
N SER A 395 6.46 32.03 -12.29
CA SER A 395 7.90 32.17 -12.41
C SER A 395 8.27 33.65 -12.39
N PRO A 396 9.49 34.01 -11.93
CA PRO A 396 9.94 35.41 -11.94
C PRO A 396 10.01 36.01 -13.33
N GLN A 397 10.24 35.20 -14.37
CA GLN A 397 10.43 35.64 -15.74
C GLN A 397 9.12 35.78 -16.50
N GLU A 398 8.24 34.79 -16.40
CA GLU A 398 7.05 34.65 -17.22
C GLU A 398 5.75 35.08 -16.50
N GLY A 399 5.81 35.24 -15.16
CA GLY A 399 4.66 35.64 -14.34
C GLY A 399 3.72 34.49 -13.98
N LEU A 400 2.42 34.75 -13.96
CA LEU A 400 1.38 33.86 -13.47
C LEU A 400 0.64 33.15 -14.61
N HIS A 401 0.64 31.79 -14.61
CA HIS A 401 0.00 30.96 -15.64
C HIS A 401 -0.93 29.89 -15.06
N GLN A 402 -1.96 29.51 -15.82
CA GLN A 402 -2.86 28.40 -15.48
C GLN A 402 -2.25 27.08 -15.93
N VAL A 403 -2.03 26.15 -14.99
CA VAL A 403 -1.66 24.76 -15.27
C VAL A 403 -2.91 23.92 -15.48
N SER A 404 -3.91 24.04 -14.59
CA SER A 404 -5.25 23.49 -14.82
C SER A 404 -6.29 24.61 -14.98
N THR A 405 -7.43 24.29 -15.56
CA THR A 405 -8.52 25.24 -15.84
C THR A 405 -9.85 24.65 -15.37
N PRO A 406 -10.93 25.47 -15.25
CA PRO A 406 -12.24 24.88 -14.93
C PRO A 406 -12.72 23.79 -15.90
N SER A 407 -12.31 23.83 -17.19
CA SER A 407 -12.62 22.79 -18.18
C SER A 407 -11.68 21.57 -18.09
N TYR A 408 -10.49 21.71 -17.52
CA TYR A 408 -9.49 20.67 -17.27
C TYR A 408 -8.99 20.81 -15.82
N PRO A 409 -9.83 20.46 -14.84
CA PRO A 409 -9.54 20.75 -13.42
C PRO A 409 -8.40 19.93 -12.84
N GLU A 410 -8.20 18.72 -13.36
CA GLU A 410 -7.18 17.82 -12.86
C GLU A 410 -5.84 18.03 -13.57
N ALA A 411 -4.74 18.03 -12.83
CA ALA A 411 -3.40 18.08 -13.40
C ALA A 411 -2.45 17.11 -12.67
N SER A 412 -1.69 16.37 -13.47
CA SER A 412 -0.56 15.56 -13.00
C SER A 412 0.70 16.40 -13.15
N LEU A 413 1.24 16.82 -12.02
CA LEU A 413 2.50 17.54 -11.93
C LEU A 413 3.58 16.48 -11.68
N PRO A 414 4.57 16.29 -12.55
CA PRO A 414 5.62 15.30 -12.34
C PRO A 414 6.49 15.67 -11.14
N SER A 415 6.97 14.66 -10.44
CA SER A 415 7.86 14.82 -9.27
C SER A 415 9.30 15.17 -9.63
N HIS A 416 9.64 15.19 -10.93
CA HIS A 416 11.00 15.38 -11.45
C HIS A 416 10.98 16.32 -12.66
N ASN A 417 12.18 16.79 -13.00
CA ASN A 417 12.42 17.74 -14.08
C ASN A 417 12.07 17.12 -15.45
N THR A 418 10.81 17.22 -15.84
CA THR A 418 10.28 16.77 -17.15
C THR A 418 10.28 17.88 -18.19
N GLY A 419 11.30 18.73 -18.20
CA GLY A 419 11.35 19.90 -19.10
C GLY A 419 10.25 20.92 -18.84
N GLY A 420 9.75 21.01 -17.59
CA GLY A 420 8.69 21.93 -17.21
C GLY A 420 7.28 21.56 -17.70
N LEU A 421 7.06 20.31 -18.10
CA LEU A 421 5.79 19.85 -18.63
C LEU A 421 4.89 19.22 -17.55
N ALA A 422 3.58 19.43 -17.66
CA ALA A 422 2.54 18.76 -16.89
C ALA A 422 1.42 18.27 -17.83
N ILE A 423 0.65 17.30 -17.34
CA ILE A 423 -0.52 16.79 -18.05
C ILE A 423 -1.76 17.28 -17.31
N ARG A 424 -2.71 17.91 -18.00
CA ARG A 424 -4.02 18.21 -17.46
C ARG A 424 -5.11 17.43 -18.19
N TYR A 425 -6.15 17.07 -17.44
CA TYR A 425 -7.19 16.21 -17.98
C TYR A 425 -8.55 16.47 -17.32
N THR A 426 -9.60 15.98 -17.98
CA THR A 426 -10.96 16.00 -17.46
C THR A 426 -11.72 14.74 -17.85
N GLN A 427 -12.63 14.32 -16.99
CA GLN A 427 -13.66 13.30 -17.24
C GLN A 427 -15.07 13.91 -17.20
N GLU A 428 -15.20 15.19 -16.92
CA GLU A 428 -16.50 15.87 -16.73
C GLU A 428 -17.50 15.58 -17.86
N PRO A 429 -17.14 15.59 -19.16
CA PRO A 429 -18.09 15.28 -20.24
C PRO A 429 -18.68 13.85 -20.16
N TYR A 430 -18.06 12.94 -19.42
CA TYR A 430 -18.38 11.52 -19.36
C TYR A 430 -18.94 11.10 -17.98
N GLU A 431 -18.91 11.99 -16.99
CA GLU A 431 -19.33 11.68 -15.60
C GLU A 431 -20.77 11.17 -15.48
N GLY A 432 -21.66 11.51 -16.42
CA GLY A 432 -23.01 10.94 -16.46
C GLY A 432 -23.06 9.41 -16.53
N GLN A 433 -21.96 8.75 -16.94
CA GLN A 433 -21.84 7.29 -17.02
C GLN A 433 -21.28 6.66 -15.74
N TYR A 434 -20.90 7.44 -14.74
CA TYR A 434 -20.19 7.00 -13.54
C TYR A 434 -20.93 5.91 -12.74
N SER A 435 -22.25 5.85 -12.86
CA SER A 435 -23.07 4.85 -12.16
C SER A 435 -22.90 3.43 -12.72
N TRP A 436 -22.63 3.28 -14.02
CA TRP A 436 -22.60 1.98 -14.71
C TRP A 436 -21.29 1.67 -15.45
N ASP A 437 -20.39 2.66 -15.58
CA ASP A 437 -19.05 2.45 -16.14
C ASP A 437 -17.97 3.05 -15.26
N VAL A 438 -16.92 2.29 -14.99
CA VAL A 438 -15.76 2.71 -14.19
C VAL A 438 -14.53 3.01 -15.06
N GLN A 439 -14.63 2.79 -16.36
CA GLN A 439 -13.59 3.06 -17.35
C GLN A 439 -13.93 4.28 -18.20
N LEU A 440 -14.25 5.39 -17.52
CA LEU A 440 -14.58 6.64 -18.20
C LEU A 440 -13.41 7.15 -19.03
N PRO A 441 -13.66 7.67 -20.24
CA PRO A 441 -12.64 8.30 -21.05
C PRO A 441 -12.15 9.62 -20.44
N TYR A 442 -11.04 10.11 -21.00
CA TYR A 442 -10.43 11.38 -20.64
C TYR A 442 -10.31 12.30 -21.87
N ASP A 443 -10.50 13.59 -21.66
CA ASP A 443 -9.93 14.61 -22.52
C ASP A 443 -8.61 15.04 -21.90
N VAL A 444 -7.53 15.10 -22.70
CA VAL A 444 -6.16 15.27 -22.21
C VAL A 444 -5.44 16.37 -23.00
N GLU A 445 -4.75 17.23 -22.26
CA GLU A 445 -3.84 18.24 -22.80
C GLU A 445 -2.49 18.18 -22.07
N LEU A 446 -1.44 18.52 -22.80
CA LEU A 446 -0.10 18.77 -22.26
C LEU A 446 0.06 20.27 -22.06
N VAL A 447 0.64 20.70 -20.95
CA VAL A 447 0.88 22.11 -20.62
C VAL A 447 2.34 22.31 -20.22
N HIS A 448 2.97 23.36 -20.75
CA HIS A 448 4.26 23.83 -20.26
C HIS A 448 4.02 24.76 -19.07
N VAL A 449 4.51 24.35 -17.89
CA VAL A 449 4.15 24.96 -16.60
C VAL A 449 4.57 26.43 -16.50
N ALA A 450 5.76 26.78 -17.00
CA ALA A 450 6.29 28.14 -16.89
C ALA A 450 5.61 29.14 -17.83
N THR A 451 5.18 28.73 -19.02
CA THR A 451 4.62 29.63 -20.04
C THR A 451 3.11 29.50 -20.22
N GLY A 452 2.50 28.46 -19.68
CA GLY A 452 1.08 28.12 -19.89
C GLY A 452 0.75 27.67 -21.32
N LEU A 453 1.74 27.45 -22.19
CA LEU A 453 1.54 26.91 -23.54
C LEU A 453 0.95 25.50 -23.45
N THR A 454 -0.01 25.21 -24.31
CA THR A 454 -0.72 23.92 -24.31
C THR A 454 -0.72 23.26 -25.67
N VAL A 455 -0.75 21.94 -25.67
CA VAL A 455 -1.03 21.14 -26.86
C VAL A 455 -2.06 20.06 -26.55
N HIS A 456 -3.02 19.91 -27.43
CA HIS A 456 -4.06 18.88 -27.30
C HIS A 456 -3.48 17.49 -27.57
N VAL A 457 -3.68 16.56 -26.63
CA VAL A 457 -3.26 15.16 -26.76
C VAL A 457 -4.38 14.31 -27.35
N GLY A 458 -5.60 14.46 -26.86
CA GLY A 458 -6.76 13.75 -27.39
C GLY A 458 -8.04 13.95 -26.59
N THR A 459 -9.17 13.68 -27.25
CA THR A 459 -10.53 13.73 -26.68
C THR A 459 -11.10 12.32 -26.63
N ASN A 460 -11.93 12.03 -25.65
CA ASN A 460 -12.58 10.71 -25.49
C ASN A 460 -11.56 9.55 -25.48
N MET A 461 -10.45 9.75 -24.82
CA MET A 461 -9.39 8.76 -24.74
C MET A 461 -9.75 7.68 -23.71
N SER A 462 -10.05 6.47 -24.14
CA SER A 462 -10.24 5.31 -23.25
C SER A 462 -8.89 4.77 -22.78
N VAL A 463 -8.28 5.43 -21.79
CA VAL A 463 -6.94 5.08 -21.28
C VAL A 463 -7.01 4.52 -19.86
N SER A 464 -6.03 3.67 -19.53
CA SER A 464 -5.86 3.13 -18.18
C SER A 464 -5.03 4.07 -17.32
N GLY A 465 -5.71 4.96 -16.60
CA GLY A 465 -5.06 6.02 -15.82
C GLY A 465 -4.58 7.20 -16.68
N ALA A 466 -4.07 8.24 -16.03
CA ALA A 466 -3.52 9.40 -16.72
C ALA A 466 -2.26 9.01 -17.52
N PRO A 467 -2.05 9.62 -18.70
CA PRO A 467 -0.80 9.48 -19.44
C PRO A 467 0.43 9.85 -18.59
N GLN A 468 1.60 9.32 -18.93
CA GLN A 468 2.84 9.54 -18.19
C GLN A 468 3.89 10.22 -19.07
N LEU A 469 4.62 11.19 -18.51
CA LEU A 469 5.76 11.84 -19.15
C LEU A 469 7.05 11.05 -18.94
N SER A 470 7.93 11.08 -19.93
CA SER A 470 9.30 10.64 -19.76
C SER A 470 10.05 11.55 -18.78
N PRO A 471 11.11 11.07 -18.11
CA PRO A 471 11.94 11.90 -17.23
C PRO A 471 12.57 13.11 -17.93
N ALA A 472 12.88 12.97 -19.21
CA ALA A 472 13.42 14.05 -20.03
C ALA A 472 12.35 15.02 -20.58
N GLY A 473 11.07 14.71 -20.46
CA GLY A 473 9.98 15.49 -21.01
C GLY A 473 9.85 15.41 -22.54
N ASP A 474 10.53 14.46 -23.17
CA ASP A 474 10.57 14.29 -24.63
C ASP A 474 9.56 13.26 -25.18
N ALA A 475 8.84 12.57 -24.28
CA ALA A 475 7.84 11.57 -24.65
C ALA A 475 6.66 11.52 -23.66
N LEU A 476 5.48 11.18 -24.20
CA LEU A 476 4.25 10.86 -23.48
C LEU A 476 3.86 9.42 -23.75
N THR A 477 3.52 8.67 -22.70
CA THR A 477 3.09 7.27 -22.80
C THR A 477 1.71 7.05 -22.19
N TYR A 478 0.92 6.16 -22.77
CA TYR A 478 -0.39 5.76 -22.23
C TYR A 478 -0.81 4.38 -22.76
N TYR A 479 -1.67 3.70 -22.01
CA TYR A 479 -2.32 2.46 -22.45
C TYR A 479 -3.75 2.75 -22.94
N ASP A 480 -4.05 2.39 -24.18
CA ASP A 480 -5.39 2.49 -24.77
C ASP A 480 -6.16 1.19 -24.48
N LEU A 481 -7.22 1.30 -23.70
CA LEU A 481 -8.07 0.17 -23.27
C LEU A 481 -8.77 -0.51 -24.43
N VAL A 482 -9.24 0.27 -25.42
CA VAL A 482 -9.95 -0.25 -26.58
C VAL A 482 -9.02 -0.94 -27.57
N LYS A 483 -7.87 -0.30 -27.86
CA LYS A 483 -6.85 -0.86 -28.74
C LYS A 483 -5.98 -1.92 -28.05
N ARG A 484 -6.09 -2.04 -26.73
CA ARG A 484 -5.37 -3.02 -25.89
C ARG A 484 -3.85 -2.96 -26.10
N ALA A 485 -3.30 -1.75 -26.13
CA ALA A 485 -1.89 -1.52 -26.44
C ALA A 485 -1.34 -0.26 -25.78
N TRP A 486 -0.04 -0.27 -25.49
CA TRP A 486 0.70 0.91 -25.11
C TRP A 486 1.04 1.76 -26.32
N PHE A 487 0.97 3.07 -26.17
CA PHE A 487 1.34 4.08 -27.15
C PHE A 487 2.36 5.04 -26.55
N MET A 488 3.22 5.57 -27.43
CA MET A 488 4.16 6.64 -27.13
C MET A 488 4.04 7.74 -28.16
N GLN A 489 4.09 8.99 -27.72
CA GLN A 489 4.14 10.18 -28.56
C GLN A 489 5.38 10.98 -28.18
N ARG A 490 6.18 11.39 -29.17
CA ARG A 490 7.31 12.30 -28.93
C ARG A 490 6.80 13.73 -28.76
N ILE A 491 7.48 14.44 -27.88
CA ILE A 491 7.20 15.84 -27.53
C ILE A 491 8.35 16.69 -28.05
N PHE A 492 8.04 17.80 -28.71
CA PHE A 492 9.00 18.80 -29.15
C PHE A 492 8.68 20.14 -28.50
N VAL A 493 9.68 20.66 -27.80
CA VAL A 493 9.66 21.99 -27.21
C VAL A 493 10.53 22.89 -28.11
N THR A 494 9.94 23.95 -28.68
CA THR A 494 10.64 24.91 -29.51
C THR A 494 11.06 26.09 -28.65
N MET A 495 12.35 26.39 -28.66
CA MET A 495 12.94 27.55 -27.98
C MET A 495 13.04 28.74 -28.94
N ALA A 496 12.96 29.96 -28.41
CA ALA A 496 13.16 31.17 -29.19
C ALA A 496 14.65 31.39 -29.49
N ASP A 497 14.97 31.83 -30.72
CA ASP A 497 16.35 32.09 -31.15
C ASP A 497 17.00 33.33 -30.49
N THR A 498 16.20 34.29 -30.01
CA THR A 498 16.68 35.60 -29.59
C THR A 498 16.36 35.98 -28.16
N ILE A 499 15.41 35.30 -27.53
CA ILE A 499 14.99 35.55 -26.16
C ILE A 499 14.89 34.16 -25.45
N PRO A 500 15.50 33.97 -24.27
CA PRO A 500 15.32 32.72 -23.53
C PRO A 500 13.84 32.46 -23.26
N GLY A 501 13.31 31.36 -23.74
CA GLY A 501 11.92 30.96 -23.43
C GLY A 501 11.37 29.92 -24.41
N VAL A 502 10.39 29.16 -23.97
CA VAL A 502 9.63 28.21 -24.80
C VAL A 502 8.57 28.95 -25.60
N VAL A 503 8.67 28.85 -26.92
CA VAL A 503 7.74 29.54 -27.88
C VAL A 503 6.80 28.56 -28.60
N GLY A 504 7.01 27.27 -28.48
CA GLY A 504 6.17 26.26 -29.11
C GLY A 504 6.21 24.90 -28.40
N LEU A 505 5.09 24.18 -28.44
CA LEU A 505 4.91 22.85 -27.93
C LEU A 505 4.16 22.03 -29.00
N THR A 506 4.72 20.90 -29.43
CA THR A 506 4.11 20.05 -30.46
C THR A 506 4.26 18.57 -30.12
N LEU A 507 3.34 17.75 -30.64
CA LEU A 507 3.33 16.29 -30.48
C LEU A 507 3.42 15.60 -31.84
N GLU A 508 4.21 14.53 -31.91
CA GLU A 508 4.09 13.58 -33.02
C GLU A 508 2.81 12.74 -32.91
N GLN A 509 2.48 12.04 -34.00
CA GLN A 509 1.39 11.07 -33.97
C GLN A 509 1.73 9.93 -33.02
N PRO A 510 0.74 9.37 -32.29
CA PRO A 510 0.97 8.28 -31.36
C PRO A 510 1.45 7.02 -32.10
N VAL A 511 2.56 6.47 -31.66
CA VAL A 511 3.15 5.22 -32.16
C VAL A 511 2.81 4.11 -31.19
N LYS A 512 2.23 3.01 -31.70
CA LYS A 512 2.02 1.80 -30.91
C LYS A 512 3.37 1.19 -30.55
N ILE A 513 3.62 0.91 -29.29
CA ILE A 513 4.82 0.18 -28.85
C ILE A 513 4.74 -1.25 -29.38
N PRO A 514 5.72 -1.69 -30.22
CA PRO A 514 5.59 -2.91 -31.02
C PRO A 514 5.96 -4.20 -30.26
N ILE A 515 5.47 -4.37 -29.03
CA ILE A 515 5.69 -5.60 -28.24
C ILE A 515 5.00 -6.76 -28.95
N PRO A 516 5.70 -7.90 -29.18
CA PRO A 516 5.17 -9.00 -29.97
C PRO A 516 4.11 -9.84 -29.25
N HIS A 517 3.90 -9.62 -27.97
CA HIS A 517 2.95 -10.33 -27.12
C HIS A 517 1.86 -9.41 -26.57
N PRO A 518 0.69 -9.94 -26.18
CA PRO A 518 -0.33 -9.18 -25.49
C PRO A 518 0.23 -8.52 -24.22
N VAL A 519 -0.02 -7.22 -24.06
CA VAL A 519 0.39 -6.43 -22.88
C VAL A 519 -0.75 -6.22 -21.90
N TYR A 520 -1.87 -6.88 -22.12
CA TYR A 520 -3.09 -6.82 -21.32
C TYR A 520 -3.40 -8.18 -20.70
N ASP A 521 -4.22 -8.18 -19.65
CA ASP A 521 -4.67 -9.40 -18.98
C ASP A 521 -5.38 -10.35 -19.95
N GLU A 522 -4.67 -11.42 -20.37
CA GLU A 522 -5.12 -12.44 -21.30
C GLU A 522 -6.18 -13.38 -20.66
N GLU A 523 -6.29 -13.35 -19.33
CA GLU A 523 -7.23 -14.16 -18.54
C GLU A 523 -8.49 -13.39 -18.11
N HIS A 524 -8.60 -12.14 -18.52
CA HIS A 524 -9.71 -11.27 -18.19
C HIS A 524 -11.07 -11.89 -18.53
N ASP A 525 -11.96 -11.97 -17.56
CA ASP A 525 -13.26 -12.65 -17.67
C ASP A 525 -14.47 -11.77 -17.27
N SER A 526 -14.30 -10.46 -17.29
CA SER A 526 -15.38 -9.49 -17.03
C SER A 526 -15.74 -8.68 -18.30
N PRO A 527 -16.93 -8.05 -18.36
CA PRO A 527 -17.36 -7.29 -19.53
C PRO A 527 -16.57 -6.01 -19.83
N ALA A 528 -15.83 -5.47 -18.84
CA ALA A 528 -14.97 -4.30 -19.01
C ALA A 528 -13.79 -4.58 -19.95
N HIS A 529 -13.11 -3.54 -20.43
CA HIS A 529 -11.87 -3.73 -21.16
C HIS A 529 -10.75 -4.25 -20.25
N PRO A 530 -9.92 -5.20 -20.72
CA PRO A 530 -8.81 -5.73 -19.93
C PRO A 530 -7.76 -4.64 -19.65
N TYR A 531 -7.31 -4.60 -18.40
CA TYR A 531 -6.20 -3.72 -18.00
C TYR A 531 -4.85 -4.27 -18.47
N PRO A 532 -3.84 -3.38 -18.61
CA PRO A 532 -2.49 -3.83 -18.92
C PRO A 532 -1.87 -4.61 -17.75
N TYR A 533 -0.89 -5.49 -18.04
CA TYR A 533 -0.08 -6.11 -16.98
C TYR A 533 0.77 -5.09 -16.21
N GLY A 534 0.88 -3.87 -16.73
CA GLY A 534 1.50 -2.72 -16.10
C GLY A 534 2.72 -2.19 -16.83
N ALA A 535 3.11 -0.98 -16.40
CA ALA A 535 4.36 -0.32 -16.77
C ALA A 535 4.91 0.35 -15.51
N PRO A 536 5.97 -0.18 -14.88
CA PRO A 536 6.46 0.32 -13.59
C PRO A 536 7.09 1.72 -13.70
N GLY A 537 7.56 2.13 -14.89
CA GLY A 537 8.18 3.43 -15.10
C GLY A 537 9.29 3.43 -16.12
N TRP A 538 10.34 4.19 -15.86
CA TRP A 538 11.45 4.43 -16.78
C TRP A 538 12.77 3.94 -16.18
N THR A 539 13.71 3.55 -17.02
CA THR A 539 15.10 3.37 -16.61
C THR A 539 15.84 4.70 -16.68
N ARG A 540 16.95 4.84 -15.95
CA ARG A 540 17.84 6.03 -16.02
C ARG A 540 18.43 6.23 -17.41
N THR A 541 18.53 5.15 -18.18
CA THR A 541 18.99 5.17 -19.60
C THR A 541 17.88 5.54 -20.59
N GLY A 542 16.69 5.91 -20.13
CA GLY A 542 15.58 6.47 -20.95
C GLY A 542 14.69 5.44 -21.63
N TYR A 543 14.61 4.20 -21.12
CA TYR A 543 13.65 3.21 -21.61
C TYR A 543 12.39 3.20 -20.75
N PHE A 544 11.24 3.28 -21.41
CA PHE A 544 9.95 3.01 -20.80
C PHE A 544 9.76 1.50 -20.61
N VAL A 545 9.56 1.06 -19.38
CA VAL A 545 9.44 -0.36 -19.03
C VAL A 545 8.00 -0.81 -19.08
N VAL A 546 7.71 -1.88 -19.82
CA VAL A 546 6.37 -2.45 -20.01
C VAL A 546 6.40 -3.95 -19.78
N TYR A 547 5.32 -4.51 -19.27
CA TYR A 547 5.13 -5.95 -19.06
C TYR A 547 4.21 -6.56 -20.13
N ASP A 548 4.57 -7.74 -20.65
CA ASP A 548 3.58 -8.72 -21.10
C ASP A 548 3.21 -9.66 -19.94
N ALA A 549 2.45 -10.73 -20.18
CA ALA A 549 2.08 -11.68 -19.13
C ALA A 549 3.29 -12.18 -18.33
N PHE A 550 4.42 -12.38 -18.97
CA PHE A 550 5.60 -13.04 -18.41
C PHE A 550 6.85 -12.18 -18.41
N ASP A 551 7.16 -11.53 -19.53
CA ASP A 551 8.44 -10.88 -19.76
C ASP A 551 8.40 -9.34 -19.60
N ILE A 552 9.58 -8.74 -19.49
CA ILE A 552 9.80 -7.30 -19.32
C ILE A 552 10.39 -6.75 -20.62
N TRP A 553 9.85 -5.63 -21.07
CA TRP A 553 10.23 -4.93 -22.28
C TRP A 553 10.61 -3.49 -21.97
N GLY A 554 11.62 -2.95 -22.67
CA GLY A 554 11.98 -1.53 -22.65
C GLY A 554 11.76 -0.92 -24.03
N TYR A 555 11.20 0.28 -24.09
CA TYR A 555 11.00 1.02 -25.34
C TYR A 555 11.48 2.46 -25.19
N SER A 556 12.36 2.90 -26.08
CA SER A 556 12.92 4.26 -26.04
C SER A 556 12.10 5.26 -26.85
N PRO A 557 12.17 6.59 -26.57
CA PRO A 557 11.56 7.61 -27.41
C PRO A 557 12.07 7.63 -28.84
N THR A 558 13.26 7.09 -29.10
CA THR A 558 13.83 6.95 -30.46
C THR A 558 13.30 5.76 -31.24
N GLY A 559 12.43 4.93 -30.63
CA GLY A 559 11.77 3.80 -31.29
C GLY A 559 12.50 2.45 -31.13
N GLU A 560 13.51 2.36 -30.26
CA GLU A 560 14.22 1.11 -30.00
C GLU A 560 13.44 0.25 -29.00
N LEU A 561 13.10 -0.99 -29.40
CA LEU A 561 12.50 -2.00 -28.53
C LEU A 561 13.56 -2.96 -28.02
N ARG A 562 13.57 -3.23 -26.70
CA ARG A 562 14.45 -4.22 -26.04
C ARG A 562 13.63 -5.19 -25.21
N GLN A 563 13.95 -6.46 -25.31
CA GLN A 563 13.50 -7.47 -24.37
C GLN A 563 14.50 -7.54 -23.21
N LEU A 564 14.05 -7.20 -22.00
CA LEU A 564 14.90 -7.14 -20.80
C LEU A 564 14.99 -8.49 -20.07
N THR A 565 13.96 -9.34 -20.23
CA THR A 565 13.96 -10.74 -19.76
C THR A 565 13.58 -11.67 -20.90
N GLU A 566 14.07 -12.91 -20.84
CA GLU A 566 13.81 -13.91 -21.86
C GLU A 566 13.23 -15.19 -21.23
N TYR A 567 12.54 -15.98 -22.05
CA TYR A 567 11.99 -17.29 -21.69
C TYR A 567 10.82 -17.28 -20.69
N GLY A 568 10.37 -16.14 -20.22
CA GLY A 568 9.26 -16.03 -19.26
C GLY A 568 8.03 -16.77 -19.79
N ARG A 569 7.57 -16.44 -20.99
CA ARG A 569 6.40 -17.07 -21.60
C ARG A 569 6.61 -18.57 -21.89
N LYS A 570 7.78 -18.99 -22.36
CA LYS A 570 8.08 -20.40 -22.64
C LYS A 570 8.09 -21.26 -21.39
N ARG A 571 8.56 -20.70 -20.24
CA ARG A 571 8.69 -21.40 -18.97
C ARG A 571 7.55 -21.11 -18.01
N GLN A 572 6.60 -20.25 -18.39
CA GLN A 572 5.51 -19.75 -17.55
C GLN A 572 6.03 -19.10 -16.27
N ILE A 573 7.08 -18.29 -16.39
CA ILE A 573 7.67 -17.50 -15.28
C ILE A 573 7.36 -16.03 -15.52
N ARG A 574 6.63 -15.41 -14.61
CA ARG A 574 6.38 -13.97 -14.59
C ARG A 574 7.57 -13.24 -14.01
N PHE A 575 8.11 -12.26 -14.75
CA PHE A 575 9.12 -11.33 -14.28
C PHE A 575 8.50 -9.98 -13.97
N ARG A 576 8.78 -9.41 -12.79
CA ARG A 576 8.31 -8.06 -12.39
C ARG A 576 9.42 -7.33 -11.66
N VAL A 577 9.61 -6.05 -11.99
CA VAL A 577 10.61 -5.20 -11.37
C VAL A 577 10.26 -4.94 -9.90
N VAL A 578 11.26 -4.98 -9.05
CA VAL A 578 11.22 -4.49 -7.67
C VAL A 578 11.91 -3.13 -7.67
N SER A 579 11.13 -2.05 -7.71
CA SER A 579 11.68 -0.69 -7.78
C SER A 579 12.26 -0.27 -6.43
N PRO A 580 13.41 0.44 -6.39
CA PRO A 580 13.95 1.01 -5.17
C PRO A 580 13.04 2.09 -4.59
N GLU A 581 12.78 2.07 -3.29
CA GLU A 581 11.95 3.09 -2.61
C GLU A 581 12.58 4.49 -2.67
N TYR A 582 13.92 4.58 -2.68
CA TYR A 582 14.67 5.82 -2.80
C TYR A 582 14.83 6.30 -4.25
N ALA A 583 14.56 5.44 -5.23
CA ALA A 583 14.60 5.88 -6.61
C ALA A 583 13.48 6.89 -6.82
N PRO A 584 13.82 8.12 -7.22
CA PRO A 584 12.76 9.07 -7.47
C PRO A 584 11.89 8.56 -8.62
N SER A 585 10.57 8.46 -8.39
CA SER A 585 9.65 8.20 -9.50
C SER A 585 9.94 9.19 -10.65
N PRO A 586 10.05 8.77 -11.91
CA PRO A 586 9.57 7.50 -12.44
C PRO A 586 10.63 6.39 -12.63
N PHE A 587 11.81 6.47 -12.01
CA PHE A 587 12.88 5.50 -12.25
C PHE A 587 12.65 4.18 -11.54
N VAL A 588 12.99 3.08 -12.20
CA VAL A 588 12.76 1.71 -11.70
C VAL A 588 14.04 0.92 -11.46
N ASP A 589 15.19 1.43 -11.92
CA ASP A 589 16.50 0.84 -11.72
C ASP A 589 17.23 1.46 -10.52
N ALA A 590 18.15 0.70 -9.94
CA ALA A 590 19.05 1.17 -8.89
C ALA A 590 20.07 2.18 -9.47
N GLN A 591 20.83 2.86 -8.60
CA GLN A 591 21.80 3.87 -9.03
C GLN A 591 22.93 3.30 -9.90
N ASP A 592 23.23 2.00 -9.77
CA ASP A 592 24.20 1.27 -10.59
C ASP A 592 23.59 0.71 -11.90
N GLU A 593 22.43 1.20 -12.32
CA GLU A 593 21.68 0.75 -13.49
C GLU A 593 21.27 -0.74 -13.46
N SER A 594 21.31 -1.37 -12.29
CA SER A 594 20.80 -2.74 -12.11
C SER A 594 19.30 -2.76 -11.89
N LEU A 595 18.63 -3.83 -12.35
CA LEU A 595 17.24 -4.12 -12.05
C LEU A 595 17.14 -5.34 -11.14
N VAL A 596 16.52 -5.19 -9.99
CA VAL A 596 16.06 -6.35 -9.21
C VAL A 596 14.71 -6.79 -9.75
N VAL A 597 14.58 -8.06 -10.09
CA VAL A 597 13.34 -8.62 -10.63
C VAL A 597 12.86 -9.77 -9.78
N ARG A 598 11.58 -9.77 -9.48
CA ARG A 598 10.87 -10.87 -8.87
C ARG A 598 10.43 -11.85 -9.96
N LEU A 599 10.59 -13.13 -9.68
CA LEU A 599 10.15 -14.25 -10.50
C LEU A 599 9.00 -14.97 -9.83
N PHE A 600 8.06 -15.44 -10.64
CA PHE A 600 6.96 -16.30 -10.19
C PHE A 600 6.65 -17.36 -11.26
N GLU A 601 6.75 -18.64 -10.90
CA GLU A 601 6.46 -19.76 -11.80
C GLU A 601 5.00 -20.20 -11.65
N GLU A 602 4.20 -20.06 -12.71
CA GLU A 602 2.77 -20.32 -12.68
C GLU A 602 2.39 -21.77 -12.30
N PRO A 603 3.03 -22.82 -12.85
CA PRO A 603 2.62 -24.19 -12.55
C PRO A 603 2.91 -24.63 -11.12
N THR A 604 4.01 -24.18 -10.52
CA THR A 604 4.48 -24.65 -9.20
C THR A 604 4.37 -23.60 -8.11
N LYS A 605 4.08 -22.34 -8.48
CA LYS A 605 4.01 -21.16 -7.60
C LYS A 605 5.35 -20.82 -6.93
N LYS A 606 6.46 -21.39 -7.41
CA LYS A 606 7.79 -21.01 -6.94
C LYS A 606 8.08 -19.55 -7.19
N THR A 607 8.73 -18.92 -6.23
CA THR A 607 9.17 -17.52 -6.35
C THR A 607 10.67 -17.40 -6.28
N GLY A 608 11.17 -16.23 -6.72
CA GLY A 608 12.58 -15.93 -6.62
C GLY A 608 12.89 -14.48 -6.95
N LEU A 609 14.15 -14.11 -6.74
CA LEU A 609 14.71 -12.81 -7.07
C LEU A 609 15.95 -12.98 -7.94
N HIS A 610 16.08 -12.15 -8.97
CA HIS A 610 17.30 -12.00 -9.74
C HIS A 610 17.72 -10.52 -9.77
N VAL A 611 19.02 -10.28 -9.87
CA VAL A 611 19.58 -8.97 -10.24
C VAL A 611 20.01 -9.03 -11.71
N LEU A 612 19.50 -8.14 -12.52
CA LEU A 612 19.84 -7.96 -13.91
C LEU A 612 20.84 -6.80 -14.01
N ARG A 613 22.05 -7.06 -14.51
CA ARG A 613 23.06 -6.04 -14.76
C ARG A 613 23.27 -5.86 -16.25
N PHE A 614 23.21 -4.63 -16.70
CA PHE A 614 23.39 -4.30 -18.10
C PHE A 614 24.87 -3.97 -18.34
N LYS A 615 25.51 -4.59 -19.33
CA LYS A 615 26.89 -4.25 -19.73
C LYS A 615 26.91 -2.90 -20.44
N GLU A 616 27.98 -2.12 -20.23
CA GLU A 616 28.21 -0.85 -20.91
C GLU A 616 28.01 -0.98 -22.43
N GLY A 617 27.27 -0.04 -23.00
CA GLY A 617 26.87 -0.08 -24.41
C GLY A 617 25.72 -1.04 -24.63
N PHE A 618 24.51 -0.60 -24.32
CA PHE A 618 23.27 -1.23 -24.76
C PHE A 618 23.20 -1.28 -26.29
N ASN A 619 24.03 -2.04 -26.95
CA ASN A 619 23.99 -2.21 -28.40
C ASN A 619 23.17 -3.43 -28.78
N ALA A 620 22.41 -3.22 -29.86
CA ALA A 620 21.44 -4.09 -30.45
C ALA A 620 21.72 -5.61 -30.36
N TYR A 621 20.69 -6.29 -30.00
CA TYR A 621 20.45 -7.71 -29.94
C TYR A 621 20.85 -8.45 -31.20
N THR A 622 21.71 -9.47 -31.09
CA THR A 622 21.77 -10.60 -32.02
C THR A 622 21.57 -11.89 -31.22
N ALA A 623 20.36 -12.42 -31.25
CA ALA A 623 20.03 -13.71 -30.65
C ALA A 623 20.74 -14.85 -31.42
N THR A 624 21.84 -15.33 -30.88
CA THR A 624 22.46 -16.59 -31.32
C THR A 624 23.04 -17.34 -30.13
N SER A 625 22.20 -18.00 -29.34
CA SER A 625 22.64 -19.16 -28.59
C SER A 625 21.41 -19.93 -28.05
N GLU A 626 21.49 -21.25 -28.17
CA GLU A 626 20.48 -22.15 -27.60
C GLU A 626 20.26 -21.92 -26.11
N PRO A 627 19.01 -22.09 -25.60
CA PRO A 627 18.67 -21.80 -24.21
C PRO A 627 19.33 -22.83 -23.28
N GLY A 628 20.50 -22.47 -22.75
CA GLY A 628 21.10 -23.15 -21.63
C GLY A 628 20.29 -22.88 -20.34
N THR A 629 20.48 -23.74 -19.34
CA THR A 629 19.85 -23.68 -18.01
C THR A 629 20.35 -22.51 -17.16
N TYR A 630 20.42 -21.30 -17.74
CA TYR A 630 21.01 -20.14 -17.08
C TYR A 630 20.08 -19.54 -16.02
N GLY A 631 20.63 -19.25 -14.86
CA GLY A 631 20.01 -18.38 -13.85
C GLY A 631 19.04 -19.02 -12.86
N LEU A 632 18.48 -20.20 -13.13
CA LEU A 632 17.53 -20.83 -12.19
C LEU A 632 18.19 -21.77 -11.15
N ARG A 633 19.49 -22.04 -11.27
CA ARG A 633 20.20 -23.00 -10.39
C ARG A 633 21.46 -22.44 -9.71
N GLY A 634 21.50 -21.15 -9.45
CA GLY A 634 22.58 -20.59 -8.64
C GLY A 634 23.90 -20.31 -9.40
N THR A 635 23.90 -20.27 -10.72
CA THR A 635 25.07 -19.90 -11.52
C THR A 635 24.81 -18.59 -12.27
N MET A 636 25.77 -17.66 -12.25
CA MET A 636 25.75 -16.50 -13.13
C MET A 636 25.56 -16.93 -14.58
N GLY A 637 24.64 -16.34 -15.29
CA GLY A 637 24.37 -16.60 -16.69
C GLY A 637 24.14 -15.33 -17.48
N LEU A 638 24.17 -15.43 -18.81
CA LEU A 638 23.81 -14.34 -19.70
C LEU A 638 22.39 -14.57 -20.21
N MET A 639 21.50 -13.59 -20.07
CA MET A 639 20.28 -13.47 -20.83
C MET A 639 20.59 -12.65 -22.09
N GLY A 640 20.73 -13.32 -23.23
CA GLY A 640 21.20 -12.66 -24.42
C GLY A 640 22.66 -12.16 -24.32
N SER A 641 23.12 -11.36 -25.29
CA SER A 641 24.53 -10.91 -25.37
C SER A 641 24.89 -9.81 -24.34
N ASN A 642 23.95 -9.11 -23.73
CA ASN A 642 24.21 -7.88 -23.00
C ASN A 642 23.63 -7.80 -21.55
N VAL A 643 22.91 -8.81 -21.08
CA VAL A 643 22.33 -8.83 -19.72
C VAL A 643 22.96 -9.94 -18.90
N MET A 644 23.65 -9.60 -17.84
CA MET A 644 24.13 -10.56 -16.85
C MET A 644 23.07 -10.79 -15.78
N VAL A 645 22.71 -12.04 -15.53
CA VAL A 645 21.71 -12.45 -14.54
C VAL A 645 22.42 -13.00 -13.31
N GLU A 646 22.15 -12.41 -12.18
CA GLU A 646 22.61 -12.88 -10.88
C GLU A 646 21.41 -13.44 -10.12
N PRO A 647 21.30 -14.78 -9.95
CA PRO A 647 20.23 -15.39 -9.17
C PRO A 647 20.42 -15.09 -7.69
N VAL A 648 19.39 -14.58 -7.03
CA VAL A 648 19.39 -14.26 -5.60
C VAL A 648 18.66 -15.33 -4.79
N THR A 649 17.45 -15.65 -5.22
CA THR A 649 16.60 -16.63 -4.53
C THR A 649 15.81 -17.45 -5.56
N TRP A 650 15.44 -18.69 -5.19
CA TRP A 650 14.48 -19.51 -5.94
C TRP A 650 14.00 -20.68 -5.09
N GLY A 651 12.69 -20.85 -4.92
CA GLY A 651 12.16 -21.96 -4.13
C GLY A 651 10.68 -21.89 -3.82
N ASP A 652 10.27 -22.81 -2.96
CA ASP A 652 8.89 -23.01 -2.47
C ASP A 652 8.62 -22.08 -1.27
N PHE A 653 8.57 -20.75 -1.53
CA PHE A 653 8.33 -19.71 -0.55
C PHE A 653 7.63 -18.50 -1.19
N SER A 654 7.11 -17.58 -0.37
CA SER A 654 6.62 -16.27 -0.79
C SER A 654 7.54 -15.17 -0.26
N GLU A 655 7.84 -14.17 -1.10
CA GLU A 655 8.71 -13.04 -0.75
C GLU A 655 7.98 -11.71 -0.98
N SER A 656 8.19 -10.76 -0.06
CA SER A 656 7.49 -9.46 -0.09
C SER A 656 8.22 -8.39 0.73
N GLY A 657 7.79 -7.11 0.59
CA GLY A 657 8.27 -6.00 1.40
C GLY A 657 9.75 -5.74 1.21
N TYR A 658 10.12 -5.36 -0.01
CA TYR A 658 11.51 -5.11 -0.38
C TYR A 658 11.92 -3.70 -0.01
N THR A 659 13.09 -3.54 0.62
CA THR A 659 13.69 -2.24 0.97
C THR A 659 15.17 -2.25 0.58
N TYR A 660 15.62 -1.19 -0.10
CA TYR A 660 17.00 -1.05 -0.57
C TYR A 660 17.81 -0.16 0.36
N ALA A 661 19.11 -0.47 0.51
CA ALA A 661 20.06 0.48 1.07
C ALA A 661 20.26 1.65 0.09
N ARG A 662 20.26 2.90 0.59
CA ARG A 662 20.37 4.10 -0.26
C ARG A 662 21.72 4.21 -0.96
N TYR A 663 22.79 3.92 -0.25
CA TYR A 663 24.19 4.05 -0.70
C TYR A 663 24.91 2.69 -0.80
N GLY A 664 24.41 1.67 -0.12
CA GLY A 664 24.95 0.30 -0.14
C GLY A 664 24.20 -0.60 -1.12
N HIS A 665 24.84 -1.72 -1.49
CA HIS A 665 24.26 -2.72 -2.39
C HIS A 665 23.57 -3.83 -1.60
N LYS A 666 22.58 -3.47 -0.75
CA LYS A 666 21.84 -4.46 0.05
C LYS A 666 20.35 -4.36 -0.16
N LEU A 667 19.71 -5.51 -0.18
CA LEU A 667 18.27 -5.68 -0.28
C LEU A 667 17.75 -6.40 0.96
N LEU A 668 16.82 -5.78 1.66
CA LEU A 668 16.12 -6.33 2.82
C LEU A 668 14.71 -6.74 2.38
N PHE A 669 14.24 -7.93 2.80
CA PHE A 669 12.92 -8.43 2.39
C PHE A 669 12.37 -9.47 3.37
N LYS A 670 11.07 -9.70 3.31
CA LYS A 670 10.41 -10.77 4.05
C LYS A 670 10.27 -12.02 3.21
N ARG A 671 10.48 -13.18 3.82
CA ARG A 671 10.19 -14.50 3.25
C ARG A 671 9.35 -15.31 4.21
N GLU A 672 8.41 -16.02 3.67
CA GLU A 672 7.52 -16.93 4.40
C GLU A 672 7.27 -18.22 3.63
N THR A 673 6.82 -19.25 4.35
CA THR A 673 6.25 -20.46 3.80
C THR A 673 5.01 -20.83 4.60
N VAL A 674 4.24 -21.82 4.18
CA VAL A 674 3.12 -22.32 4.99
C VAL A 674 3.58 -22.75 6.39
N ALA A 675 4.81 -23.25 6.52
CA ALA A 675 5.39 -23.76 7.77
C ALA A 675 6.25 -22.72 8.53
N SER A 676 6.55 -21.58 7.95
CA SER A 676 7.40 -20.54 8.56
C SER A 676 6.77 -19.18 8.43
N SER A 677 6.55 -18.51 9.56
CA SER A 677 6.00 -17.13 9.56
C SER A 677 6.92 -16.17 8.80
N PRO A 678 6.38 -15.01 8.34
CA PRO A 678 7.19 -14.01 7.65
C PRO A 678 8.39 -13.57 8.48
N ASN A 679 9.60 -13.92 8.02
CA ASN A 679 10.86 -13.55 8.62
C ASN A 679 11.64 -12.60 7.73
N LEU A 680 12.52 -11.80 8.32
CA LEU A 680 13.35 -10.80 7.64
C LEU A 680 14.64 -11.44 7.14
N PHE A 681 14.97 -11.15 5.88
CA PHE A 681 16.17 -11.61 5.19
C PHE A 681 16.91 -10.45 4.56
N VAL A 682 18.23 -10.57 4.41
CA VAL A 682 19.07 -9.61 3.69
C VAL A 682 19.90 -10.30 2.62
N TYR A 683 20.09 -9.62 1.51
CA TYR A 683 20.98 -9.98 0.42
C TYR A 683 21.89 -8.83 0.05
N ASP A 684 23.20 -9.12 -0.14
CA ASP A 684 24.22 -8.17 -0.57
C ASP A 684 24.50 -8.42 -2.05
N TYR A 685 24.12 -7.46 -2.93
CA TYR A 685 24.27 -7.54 -4.38
C TYR A 685 25.45 -6.69 -4.91
N SER A 686 26.42 -6.36 -4.04
CA SER A 686 27.58 -5.55 -4.45
C SER A 686 28.34 -6.16 -5.62
N PRO A 687 28.73 -5.37 -6.64
CA PRO A 687 29.43 -5.87 -7.83
C PRO A 687 30.76 -6.56 -7.53
N GLU A 688 31.43 -6.19 -6.44
CA GLU A 688 32.74 -6.67 -6.03
C GLU A 688 32.73 -8.09 -5.46
N LYS A 689 31.62 -8.52 -4.88
CA LYS A 689 31.42 -9.88 -4.40
C LYS A 689 31.06 -10.80 -5.54
N GLY A 690 31.93 -10.84 -6.59
CA GLY A 690 31.73 -11.71 -7.75
C GLY A 690 31.10 -13.04 -7.34
N SER A 691 29.98 -13.42 -7.96
CA SER A 691 28.98 -14.38 -7.52
C SER A 691 29.48 -15.82 -7.36
N SER A 692 30.41 -16.04 -6.46
CA SER A 692 30.79 -17.42 -6.12
C SER A 692 29.74 -18.15 -5.25
N THR A 693 28.72 -17.45 -4.77
CA THR A 693 27.70 -18.01 -3.85
C THR A 693 26.32 -17.44 -4.18
N ALA A 694 25.72 -17.85 -5.28
CA ALA A 694 24.28 -17.67 -5.51
C ALA A 694 23.48 -18.22 -4.33
N PHE A 695 22.34 -17.56 -3.99
CA PHE A 695 21.48 -17.88 -2.86
C PHE A 695 22.05 -17.60 -1.46
N ASN A 696 23.08 -16.79 -1.33
CA ASN A 696 23.62 -16.40 -0.03
C ASN A 696 22.75 -15.27 0.60
N VAL A 697 21.50 -15.62 0.94
CA VAL A 697 20.63 -14.75 1.72
C VAL A 697 20.76 -15.10 3.20
N GLN A 698 20.85 -14.07 4.04
CA GLN A 698 20.96 -14.23 5.49
C GLN A 698 19.62 -13.95 6.16
N GLN A 699 19.15 -14.87 6.99
CA GLN A 699 17.98 -14.68 7.84
C GLN A 699 18.36 -13.86 9.08
N LEU A 700 17.54 -12.84 9.40
CA LEU A 700 17.74 -11.93 10.53
C LEU A 700 16.78 -12.22 11.70
N THR A 701 15.55 -12.64 11.41
CA THR A 701 14.52 -12.88 12.44
C THR A 701 14.06 -14.32 12.45
N GLU A 702 13.58 -14.80 13.61
CA GLU A 702 12.89 -16.07 13.78
C GLU A 702 11.63 -15.82 14.62
N LEU A 703 10.50 -15.52 13.94
CA LEU A 703 9.25 -15.20 14.60
C LEU A 703 8.37 -16.43 14.80
N ASN A 704 7.58 -16.42 15.87
CA ASN A 704 6.58 -17.43 16.20
C ASN A 704 7.11 -18.87 16.40
N PRO A 705 8.22 -19.10 17.12
CA PRO A 705 8.74 -20.46 17.38
C PRO A 705 7.74 -21.33 18.16
N GLN A 706 6.77 -20.73 18.88
CA GLN A 706 5.69 -21.44 19.57
C GLN A 706 4.81 -22.28 18.61
N GLN A 707 4.84 -22.00 17.31
CA GLN A 707 4.13 -22.74 16.28
C GLN A 707 4.39 -24.23 16.33
N ASP A 708 5.63 -24.64 16.64
CA ASP A 708 6.05 -26.03 16.68
C ASP A 708 5.29 -26.87 17.73
N SER A 709 4.64 -26.23 18.70
CA SER A 709 3.80 -26.88 19.69
C SER A 709 2.37 -27.17 19.23
N PHE A 710 1.98 -26.73 18.04
CA PHE A 710 0.64 -26.87 17.50
C PHE A 710 0.60 -27.80 16.28
N VAL A 711 -0.52 -28.46 16.08
CA VAL A 711 -0.83 -29.13 14.80
C VAL A 711 -0.95 -28.06 13.73
N TRP A 712 -0.16 -28.20 12.64
CA TRP A 712 -0.05 -27.15 11.63
C TRP A 712 -0.61 -27.60 10.27
N PRO A 713 -1.10 -26.68 9.40
CA PRO A 713 -1.52 -27.04 8.06
C PRO A 713 -0.34 -27.42 7.15
N GLN A 714 -0.55 -28.49 6.38
CA GLN A 714 0.23 -28.80 5.18
C GLN A 714 -0.60 -28.42 3.97
N VAL A 715 0.01 -27.96 2.89
CA VAL A 715 -0.68 -27.54 1.67
C VAL A 715 -0.29 -28.38 0.46
N GLN A 716 -1.26 -28.66 -0.38
CA GLN A 716 -1.08 -29.32 -1.68
C GLN A 716 -1.78 -28.52 -2.76
N LEU A 717 -1.12 -28.31 -3.91
CA LEU A 717 -1.73 -27.75 -5.11
C LEU A 717 -2.50 -28.84 -5.85
N VAL A 718 -3.80 -28.62 -6.09
CA VAL A 718 -4.70 -29.56 -6.76
C VAL A 718 -5.08 -28.97 -8.12
N THR A 719 -4.72 -29.67 -9.20
CA THR A 719 -5.07 -29.26 -10.57
C THR A 719 -6.35 -29.94 -11.04
N TYR A 720 -7.23 -29.20 -11.73
CA TYR A 720 -8.49 -29.71 -12.29
C TYR A 720 -8.90 -28.94 -13.55
N ARG A 721 -9.91 -29.44 -14.27
CA ARG A 721 -10.44 -28.77 -15.47
C ARG A 721 -11.89 -28.38 -15.27
N ALA A 722 -12.18 -27.09 -15.49
CA ALA A 722 -13.54 -26.56 -15.48
C ALA A 722 -13.70 -25.50 -16.58
N LEU A 723 -14.89 -25.38 -17.14
CA LEU A 723 -15.25 -24.40 -18.18
C LEU A 723 -14.31 -24.36 -19.41
N GLY A 724 -13.60 -25.48 -19.68
CA GLY A 724 -12.67 -25.62 -20.80
C GLY A 724 -11.23 -25.24 -20.48
N ARG A 725 -10.94 -24.72 -19.26
CA ARG A 725 -9.58 -24.32 -18.80
C ARG A 725 -9.05 -25.25 -17.72
N GLU A 726 -7.75 -25.28 -17.59
CA GLU A 726 -7.07 -25.87 -16.45
C GLU A 726 -7.02 -24.85 -15.32
N LEU A 727 -7.41 -25.28 -14.13
CA LEU A 727 -7.46 -24.48 -12.91
C LEU A 727 -6.74 -25.20 -11.79
N GLN A 728 -6.44 -24.45 -10.73
CA GLN A 728 -5.75 -24.95 -9.56
C GLN A 728 -6.56 -24.64 -8.30
N GLY A 729 -6.21 -25.28 -7.19
CA GLY A 729 -6.79 -25.01 -5.89
C GLY A 729 -5.85 -25.45 -4.79
N LEU A 730 -6.00 -24.85 -3.62
CA LEU A 730 -5.17 -25.09 -2.44
C LEU A 730 -5.88 -26.05 -1.49
N LEU A 731 -5.32 -27.24 -1.27
CA LEU A 731 -5.83 -28.19 -0.28
C LEU A 731 -4.93 -28.17 0.96
N TYR A 732 -5.47 -27.65 2.05
CA TYR A 732 -4.82 -27.65 3.36
C TYR A 732 -5.34 -28.82 4.20
N THR A 733 -4.42 -29.60 4.80
CA THR A 733 -4.73 -30.70 5.70
C THR A 733 -3.89 -30.61 6.97
N PRO A 734 -4.36 -31.17 8.11
CA PRO A 734 -3.54 -31.22 9.33
C PRO A 734 -2.28 -32.06 9.13
N GLU A 735 -1.14 -31.58 9.62
CA GLU A 735 0.05 -32.42 9.69
C GLU A 735 -0.20 -33.64 10.60
N GLY A 736 0.47 -34.76 10.31
CA GLY A 736 0.37 -35.99 11.11
C GLY A 736 -0.96 -36.75 11.01
N ALA A 737 -1.92 -36.27 10.20
CA ALA A 737 -3.15 -37.02 9.94
C ALA A 737 -2.82 -38.35 9.22
N THR A 738 -3.22 -39.47 9.82
CA THR A 738 -2.93 -40.83 9.29
C THR A 738 -3.80 -41.14 8.07
N GLY A 739 -3.40 -42.16 7.26
CA GLY A 739 -4.18 -42.56 6.07
C GLY A 739 -5.60 -43.09 6.38
N ASN A 740 -5.90 -43.44 7.62
CA ASN A 740 -7.23 -43.85 8.08
C ASN A 740 -8.06 -42.69 8.64
N ALA A 741 -7.56 -41.46 8.64
CA ALA A 741 -8.32 -40.29 9.08
C ALA A 741 -9.49 -40.03 8.14
N SER A 742 -10.62 -39.60 8.70
CA SER A 742 -11.78 -39.09 7.95
C SER A 742 -11.93 -37.61 8.29
N LEU A 743 -11.43 -36.74 7.39
CA LEU A 743 -11.36 -35.30 7.62
C LEU A 743 -12.60 -34.61 7.09
N PRO A 744 -13.37 -33.89 7.93
CA PRO A 744 -14.40 -32.99 7.44
C PRO A 744 -13.76 -31.86 6.66
N VAL A 745 -14.44 -31.37 5.61
CA VAL A 745 -13.88 -30.36 4.68
C VAL A 745 -14.66 -29.07 4.75
N VAL A 746 -13.96 -27.94 4.92
CA VAL A 746 -14.53 -26.61 4.69
C VAL A 746 -14.02 -26.12 3.34
N VAL A 747 -14.94 -25.89 2.40
CA VAL A 747 -14.63 -25.32 1.07
C VAL A 747 -14.82 -23.82 1.15
N TYR A 748 -13.71 -23.08 1.06
CA TYR A 748 -13.68 -21.62 1.05
C TYR A 748 -13.37 -21.11 -0.35
N PHE A 749 -14.01 -20.04 -0.77
CA PHE A 749 -13.81 -19.50 -2.12
C PHE A 749 -14.17 -18.02 -2.24
N TYR A 750 -13.57 -17.40 -3.26
CA TYR A 750 -13.91 -16.04 -3.71
C TYR A 750 -13.72 -15.93 -5.24
N GLU A 751 -12.48 -15.91 -5.73
CA GLU A 751 -12.09 -15.94 -7.14
C GLU A 751 -10.88 -16.85 -7.33
N THR A 752 -9.64 -16.35 -7.43
CA THR A 752 -8.42 -17.13 -7.60
C THR A 752 -7.50 -16.97 -6.37
N TYR A 753 -6.97 -18.09 -5.89
CA TYR A 753 -6.11 -18.13 -4.69
C TYR A 753 -4.87 -19.00 -4.84
N SER A 754 -4.74 -19.76 -5.94
CA SER A 754 -3.67 -20.75 -6.10
C SER A 754 -2.27 -20.14 -6.02
N ASP A 755 -2.10 -18.87 -6.39
CA ASP A 755 -0.83 -18.13 -6.28
C ASP A 755 -0.34 -17.97 -4.83
N GLN A 756 -1.22 -18.19 -3.83
CA GLN A 756 -0.90 -18.12 -2.40
C GLN A 756 -0.46 -19.46 -1.81
N LEU A 757 0.01 -20.41 -2.63
CA LEU A 757 0.42 -21.77 -2.20
C LEU A 757 1.43 -21.73 -1.04
N HIS A 758 2.35 -20.78 -1.08
CA HIS A 758 3.43 -20.67 -0.10
C HIS A 758 3.20 -19.63 1.00
N ASP A 759 2.04 -18.96 1.01
CA ASP A 759 1.75 -17.94 2.01
C ASP A 759 1.46 -18.52 3.38
N TYR A 760 2.05 -17.92 4.39
CA TYR A 760 1.79 -18.24 5.78
C TYR A 760 0.35 -17.87 6.19
N LYS A 761 -0.36 -18.80 6.82
CA LYS A 761 -1.74 -18.56 7.28
C LYS A 761 -1.74 -18.22 8.77
N THR A 762 -1.53 -16.94 9.10
CA THR A 762 -1.43 -16.46 10.47
C THR A 762 -2.68 -16.81 11.30
N PRO A 763 -2.53 -17.49 12.45
CA PRO A 763 -3.63 -17.65 13.40
C PRO A 763 -4.10 -16.28 13.92
N ALA A 764 -5.33 -15.92 13.64
CA ALA A 764 -5.90 -14.64 14.05
C ALA A 764 -7.44 -14.71 14.12
N PRO A 765 -8.08 -13.85 14.92
CA PRO A 765 -9.53 -13.71 14.89
C PRO A 765 -10.01 -13.25 13.52
N SER A 766 -10.98 -13.96 12.96
CA SER A 766 -11.47 -13.73 11.62
C SER A 766 -12.28 -12.45 11.48
N ALA A 767 -11.98 -11.66 10.46
CA ALA A 767 -12.82 -10.52 10.11
C ALA A 767 -14.12 -10.96 9.39
N SER A 768 -14.10 -12.12 8.68
CA SER A 768 -15.25 -12.61 7.91
C SER A 768 -15.05 -13.98 7.27
N THR A 769 -13.81 -14.51 7.20
CA THR A 769 -13.46 -15.72 6.44
C THR A 769 -12.91 -16.82 7.35
N VAL A 770 -12.75 -18.04 6.87
CA VAL A 770 -12.13 -19.13 7.63
C VAL A 770 -10.67 -18.82 7.97
N ASN A 771 -10.24 -19.14 9.18
CA ASN A 771 -8.83 -19.16 9.55
C ASN A 771 -8.27 -20.57 9.29
N VAL A 772 -7.52 -20.71 8.19
CA VAL A 772 -7.00 -22.01 7.72
C VAL A 772 -6.20 -22.74 8.81
N SER A 773 -5.31 -22.02 9.52
CA SER A 773 -4.48 -22.62 10.56
C SER A 773 -5.29 -23.16 11.71
N TRP A 774 -6.34 -22.44 12.15
CA TRP A 774 -7.21 -22.89 13.22
C TRP A 774 -8.03 -24.11 12.78
N PHE A 775 -8.65 -24.09 11.59
CA PHE A 775 -9.46 -25.22 11.12
C PHE A 775 -8.61 -26.48 10.94
N CYS A 776 -7.45 -26.38 10.29
CA CYS A 776 -6.56 -27.54 10.14
C CYS A 776 -6.06 -28.04 11.50
N SER A 777 -5.64 -27.15 12.39
CA SER A 777 -5.21 -27.50 13.74
C SER A 777 -6.28 -28.23 14.55
N ASN A 778 -7.55 -27.95 14.26
CA ASN A 778 -8.70 -28.60 14.86
C ASN A 778 -9.26 -29.77 14.04
N GLY A 779 -8.47 -30.36 13.14
CA GLY A 779 -8.78 -31.62 12.44
C GLY A 779 -9.71 -31.48 11.24
N TYR A 780 -9.80 -30.29 10.61
CA TYR A 780 -10.47 -30.10 9.33
C TYR A 780 -9.47 -30.11 8.18
N ALA A 781 -9.90 -30.49 7.00
CA ALA A 781 -9.31 -30.05 5.76
C ALA A 781 -9.97 -28.73 5.30
N VAL A 782 -9.19 -27.84 4.68
CA VAL A 782 -9.71 -26.63 4.03
C VAL A 782 -9.31 -26.67 2.57
N PHE A 783 -10.29 -26.57 1.67
CA PHE A 783 -10.04 -26.54 0.24
C PHE A 783 -10.45 -25.20 -0.37
N ILE A 784 -9.56 -24.59 -1.17
CA ILE A 784 -9.75 -23.28 -1.80
C ILE A 784 -9.55 -23.42 -3.30
N PRO A 785 -10.63 -23.66 -4.10
CA PRO A 785 -10.56 -23.75 -5.55
C PRO A 785 -10.49 -22.39 -6.23
N ASP A 786 -9.75 -22.27 -7.31
CA ASP A 786 -9.83 -21.14 -8.23
C ASP A 786 -11.13 -21.17 -9.04
N ILE A 787 -11.68 -20.01 -9.33
CA ILE A 787 -12.93 -19.85 -10.06
C ILE A 787 -12.70 -18.87 -11.21
N ILE A 788 -13.16 -19.26 -12.41
CA ILE A 788 -13.27 -18.38 -13.57
C ILE A 788 -14.73 -18.30 -13.99
N TYR A 789 -15.06 -17.30 -14.79
CA TYR A 789 -16.46 -17.03 -15.09
C TYR A 789 -16.73 -16.98 -16.60
N ARG A 790 -17.97 -17.28 -16.94
CA ARG A 790 -18.59 -16.95 -18.21
C ARG A 790 -19.50 -15.76 -18.01
N GLU A 791 -19.38 -14.76 -18.86
CA GLU A 791 -20.25 -13.59 -18.85
C GLU A 791 -21.72 -13.99 -18.84
N GLY A 792 -22.53 -13.29 -18.06
CA GLY A 792 -23.95 -13.58 -17.84
C GLY A 792 -24.25 -14.71 -16.84
N HIS A 793 -23.29 -15.60 -16.56
CA HIS A 793 -23.53 -16.81 -15.79
C HIS A 793 -22.58 -17.04 -14.61
N PRO A 794 -22.33 -16.02 -13.75
CA PRO A 794 -21.36 -16.15 -12.66
C PRO A 794 -21.70 -17.26 -11.66
N GLY A 795 -22.98 -17.41 -11.29
CA GLY A 795 -23.41 -18.45 -10.35
C GLY A 795 -23.17 -19.86 -10.86
N LYS A 796 -23.53 -20.13 -12.13
CA LYS A 796 -23.29 -21.43 -12.78
C LYS A 796 -21.78 -21.69 -12.94
N SER A 797 -21.01 -20.65 -13.25
CA SER A 797 -19.56 -20.77 -13.40
C SER A 797 -18.92 -21.17 -12.07
N ALA A 798 -19.27 -20.50 -10.98
CA ALA A 798 -18.81 -20.84 -9.64
C ALA A 798 -19.21 -22.28 -9.25
N LEU A 799 -20.47 -22.67 -9.47
CA LEU A 799 -20.95 -24.03 -9.20
C LEU A 799 -20.12 -25.09 -9.91
N VAL A 800 -19.82 -24.90 -11.21
CA VAL A 800 -19.02 -25.84 -11.99
C VAL A 800 -17.57 -25.89 -11.50
N CYS A 801 -16.92 -24.73 -11.31
CA CYS A 801 -15.52 -24.66 -10.87
C CYS A 801 -15.34 -25.27 -9.49
N ILE A 802 -16.18 -24.90 -8.52
CA ILE A 802 -16.10 -25.39 -7.14
C ILE A 802 -16.32 -26.91 -7.09
N ASN A 803 -17.39 -27.43 -7.73
CA ASN A 803 -17.65 -28.87 -7.69
C ASN A 803 -16.57 -29.69 -8.39
N LYS A 804 -16.02 -29.21 -9.52
CA LYS A 804 -14.90 -29.88 -10.21
C LYS A 804 -13.62 -29.84 -9.39
N GLY A 805 -13.34 -28.74 -8.72
CA GLY A 805 -12.23 -28.61 -7.78
C GLY A 805 -12.38 -29.59 -6.61
N VAL A 806 -13.56 -29.65 -5.99
CA VAL A 806 -13.85 -30.60 -4.90
C VAL A 806 -13.71 -32.06 -5.37
N ASP A 807 -14.20 -32.41 -6.56
CA ASP A 807 -13.99 -33.78 -7.13
C ASP A 807 -12.50 -34.11 -7.26
N ALA A 808 -11.69 -33.13 -7.66
CA ALA A 808 -10.24 -33.32 -7.78
C ALA A 808 -9.56 -33.43 -6.40
N ALA A 809 -9.95 -32.61 -5.42
CA ALA A 809 -9.44 -32.67 -4.07
C ALA A 809 -9.73 -34.02 -3.40
N LEU A 810 -10.96 -34.56 -3.53
CA LEU A 810 -11.33 -35.88 -3.02
C LEU A 810 -10.52 -37.01 -3.67
N LYS A 811 -10.11 -36.85 -4.93
CA LYS A 811 -9.22 -37.84 -5.60
C LYS A 811 -7.76 -37.69 -5.16
N ALA A 812 -7.34 -36.46 -4.88
CA ALA A 812 -5.96 -36.15 -4.48
C ALA A 812 -5.66 -36.63 -3.05
N ASP A 813 -6.67 -36.65 -2.17
CA ASP A 813 -6.51 -37.08 -0.78
C ASP A 813 -7.72 -37.92 -0.32
N ALA A 814 -7.51 -39.23 -0.16
CA ALA A 814 -8.53 -40.19 0.26
C ALA A 814 -9.00 -40.03 1.72
N ARG A 815 -8.32 -39.20 2.51
CA ARG A 815 -8.72 -38.88 3.90
C ARG A 815 -9.89 -37.90 3.96
N LEU A 816 -10.23 -37.19 2.87
CA LEU A 816 -11.33 -36.22 2.84
C LEU A 816 -12.68 -36.96 2.87
N ASP A 817 -13.57 -36.50 3.73
CA ASP A 817 -14.90 -37.09 3.88
C ASP A 817 -15.95 -36.34 3.04
N GLU A 818 -16.33 -36.95 1.92
CA GLU A 818 -17.34 -36.39 1.02
C GLU A 818 -18.72 -36.14 1.69
N LYS A 819 -19.03 -36.85 2.77
CA LYS A 819 -20.30 -36.70 3.51
C LYS A 819 -20.26 -35.61 4.55
N ARG A 820 -19.10 -35.02 4.82
CA ARG A 820 -18.91 -33.97 5.82
C ARG A 820 -18.22 -32.74 5.23
N MET A 821 -18.88 -32.13 4.21
CA MET A 821 -18.37 -30.94 3.54
C MET A 821 -19.26 -29.73 3.85
N GLY A 822 -18.67 -28.60 4.21
CA GLY A 822 -19.33 -27.32 4.41
C GLY A 822 -18.76 -26.24 3.49
N LEU A 823 -19.57 -25.21 3.21
CA LEU A 823 -19.20 -24.05 2.38
C LEU A 823 -18.96 -22.82 3.23
N GLN A 824 -17.99 -21.98 2.85
CA GLN A 824 -17.83 -20.64 3.41
C GLN A 824 -17.38 -19.66 2.33
N GLY A 825 -18.00 -18.47 2.30
CA GLY A 825 -17.57 -17.37 1.46
C GLY A 825 -18.07 -16.03 2.02
N GLN A 826 -17.32 -14.97 1.77
CA GLN A 826 -17.63 -13.60 2.15
C GLN A 826 -17.88 -12.75 0.91
N SER A 827 -18.83 -11.81 0.97
CA SER A 827 -19.08 -10.84 -0.10
C SER A 827 -19.48 -11.54 -1.41
N TRP A 828 -18.64 -11.49 -2.43
CA TRP A 828 -18.85 -12.28 -3.66
C TRP A 828 -18.84 -13.79 -3.38
N GLY A 829 -17.98 -14.28 -2.49
CA GLY A 829 -18.03 -15.67 -1.98
C GLY A 829 -19.31 -15.97 -1.19
N GLY A 830 -19.86 -14.98 -0.49
CA GLY A 830 -21.19 -15.08 0.17
C GLY A 830 -22.32 -15.27 -0.83
N TYR A 831 -22.31 -14.50 -1.93
CA TYR A 831 -23.21 -14.71 -3.07
C TYR A 831 -23.07 -16.14 -3.62
N GLN A 832 -21.85 -16.59 -3.89
CA GLN A 832 -21.57 -17.93 -4.41
C GLN A 832 -22.13 -19.01 -3.47
N THR A 833 -21.89 -18.90 -2.17
CA THR A 833 -22.44 -19.81 -1.15
C THR A 833 -23.96 -19.83 -1.20
N ALA A 834 -24.61 -18.65 -1.18
CA ALA A 834 -26.06 -18.52 -1.28
C ALA A 834 -26.61 -19.11 -2.58
N TYR A 835 -25.90 -18.97 -3.70
CA TYR A 835 -26.29 -19.55 -4.98
C TYR A 835 -26.12 -21.08 -4.99
N LEU A 836 -24.99 -21.60 -4.55
CA LEU A 836 -24.69 -23.03 -4.56
C LEU A 836 -25.75 -23.85 -3.80
N VAL A 837 -26.13 -23.41 -2.60
CA VAL A 837 -27.12 -24.13 -1.78
C VAL A 837 -28.54 -24.17 -2.41
N THR A 838 -28.81 -23.36 -3.45
CA THR A 838 -30.04 -23.44 -4.23
C THR A 838 -29.95 -24.44 -5.39
N GLN A 839 -28.74 -24.94 -5.72
CA GLN A 839 -28.46 -25.73 -6.91
C GLN A 839 -28.01 -27.16 -6.59
N THR A 840 -27.54 -27.44 -5.37
CA THR A 840 -27.02 -28.75 -4.99
C THR A 840 -27.15 -29.00 -3.50
N ASP A 841 -27.42 -30.23 -3.12
CA ASP A 841 -27.48 -30.72 -1.72
C ASP A 841 -26.17 -31.41 -1.29
N ARG A 842 -25.10 -31.24 -2.07
CA ARG A 842 -23.80 -31.89 -1.83
C ARG A 842 -23.18 -31.47 -0.50
N TYR A 843 -23.48 -30.28 0.00
CA TYR A 843 -22.87 -29.71 1.16
C TYR A 843 -23.80 -29.72 2.37
N VAL A 844 -23.27 -30.18 3.52
CA VAL A 844 -24.05 -30.43 4.74
C VAL A 844 -24.48 -29.14 5.41
N CYS A 845 -23.66 -28.07 5.29
CA CYS A 845 -23.95 -26.76 5.85
C CYS A 845 -23.20 -25.66 5.06
N GLY A 846 -23.62 -24.41 5.23
CA GLY A 846 -22.94 -23.27 4.61
C GLY A 846 -22.93 -22.02 5.47
N MET A 847 -21.89 -21.22 5.38
CA MET A 847 -21.83 -19.88 5.93
C MET A 847 -21.65 -18.85 4.82
N ALA A 848 -22.64 -17.98 4.63
CA ALA A 848 -22.64 -16.90 3.66
C ALA A 848 -22.45 -15.55 4.35
N GLY A 849 -21.26 -14.97 4.22
CA GLY A 849 -20.98 -13.64 4.77
C GLY A 849 -21.34 -12.54 3.77
N ALA A 850 -22.09 -11.54 4.18
CA ALA A 850 -22.54 -10.39 3.38
C ALA A 850 -22.98 -10.77 1.94
N PRO A 851 -23.90 -11.78 1.79
CA PRO A 851 -24.25 -12.29 0.47
C PRO A 851 -25.06 -11.27 -0.35
N VAL A 852 -24.79 -11.17 -1.65
CA VAL A 852 -25.74 -10.61 -2.61
C VAL A 852 -26.76 -11.70 -2.91
N SER A 853 -28.02 -11.50 -2.57
CA SER A 853 -29.08 -12.50 -2.71
C SER A 853 -30.07 -12.21 -3.83
N ASN A 854 -30.20 -10.96 -4.21
CA ASN A 854 -31.12 -10.47 -5.22
C ASN A 854 -30.43 -9.47 -6.14
N MET A 855 -30.07 -9.90 -7.34
CA MET A 855 -29.33 -9.08 -8.31
C MET A 855 -30.13 -7.85 -8.77
N PHE A 856 -31.46 -7.86 -8.73
CA PHE A 856 -32.29 -6.71 -9.09
C PHE A 856 -32.21 -5.59 -8.04
N SER A 857 -32.50 -5.90 -6.77
CA SER A 857 -32.42 -4.89 -5.70
C SER A 857 -30.98 -4.45 -5.44
N ALA A 858 -30.01 -5.34 -5.61
CA ALA A 858 -28.61 -5.01 -5.48
C ALA A 858 -28.08 -4.13 -6.63
N TYR A 859 -28.57 -4.30 -7.87
CA TYR A 859 -28.26 -3.43 -9.00
C TYR A 859 -28.71 -1.98 -8.74
N GLY A 860 -29.92 -1.81 -8.19
CA GLY A 860 -30.42 -0.49 -7.75
C GLY A 860 -29.87 0.01 -6.43
N GLY A 861 -28.93 -0.72 -5.81
CA GLY A 861 -28.35 -0.39 -4.52
C GLY A 861 -27.19 0.62 -4.59
N ILE A 862 -26.82 1.14 -3.42
CA ILE A 862 -25.70 2.07 -3.24
C ILE A 862 -24.59 1.38 -2.44
N ARG A 863 -23.34 1.60 -2.86
CA ARG A 863 -22.14 1.36 -2.07
C ARG A 863 -21.91 2.56 -1.14
N TYR A 864 -22.54 2.57 0.03
CA TYR A 864 -22.49 3.70 0.94
C TYR A 864 -21.07 4.08 1.41
N GLY A 865 -20.15 3.13 1.42
CA GLY A 865 -18.72 3.39 1.70
C GLY A 865 -18.10 4.38 0.70
N SER A 866 -18.40 4.25 -0.59
CA SER A 866 -17.91 5.14 -1.66
C SER A 866 -18.93 6.16 -2.16
N GLY A 867 -20.22 5.96 -1.87
CA GLY A 867 -21.33 6.77 -2.41
C GLY A 867 -21.75 6.38 -3.83
N MET A 868 -21.08 5.42 -4.46
CA MET A 868 -21.34 5.01 -5.85
C MET A 868 -22.56 4.10 -5.97
N SER A 869 -23.26 4.17 -7.11
CA SER A 869 -24.20 3.13 -7.56
C SER A 869 -23.48 1.77 -7.66
N ARG A 870 -24.24 0.69 -7.57
CA ARG A 870 -23.71 -0.67 -7.77
C ARG A 870 -23.83 -1.17 -9.24
N GLN A 871 -24.43 -0.39 -10.13
CA GLN A 871 -24.72 -0.78 -11.53
C GLN A 871 -23.48 -1.26 -12.27
N PHE A 872 -22.35 -0.54 -12.17
CA PHE A 872 -21.09 -0.92 -12.82
C PHE A 872 -20.61 -2.32 -12.45
N GLN A 873 -20.94 -2.82 -11.24
CA GLN A 873 -20.53 -4.16 -10.81
C GLN A 873 -21.21 -5.25 -11.65
N TYR A 874 -22.44 -5.00 -12.08
CA TYR A 874 -23.24 -5.94 -12.87
C TYR A 874 -22.95 -5.83 -14.36
N GLU A 875 -22.82 -4.61 -14.84
CA GLU A 875 -22.66 -4.37 -16.28
C GLU A 875 -21.21 -4.56 -16.74
N LYS A 876 -20.21 -4.24 -15.90
CA LYS A 876 -18.82 -4.15 -16.33
C LYS A 876 -17.84 -5.03 -15.55
N THR A 877 -18.05 -5.24 -14.22
CA THR A 877 -17.01 -5.83 -13.39
C THR A 877 -17.43 -7.12 -12.69
N GLN A 878 -17.28 -7.24 -11.38
CA GLN A 878 -17.34 -8.46 -10.57
C GLN A 878 -18.54 -9.36 -10.80
N SER A 879 -19.73 -8.80 -10.99
CA SER A 879 -20.94 -9.62 -11.16
C SER A 879 -21.12 -10.19 -12.58
N ARG A 880 -20.36 -9.70 -13.56
CA ARG A 880 -20.22 -10.27 -14.92
C ARG A 880 -21.54 -10.55 -15.65
N ILE A 881 -22.60 -9.80 -15.34
CA ILE A 881 -23.88 -9.94 -16.06
C ILE A 881 -23.76 -9.37 -17.48
N GLY A 882 -23.03 -8.26 -17.65
CA GLY A 882 -22.71 -7.66 -18.95
C GLY A 882 -23.90 -6.96 -19.62
N ALA A 883 -24.97 -6.65 -18.85
CA ALA A 883 -26.17 -5.99 -19.36
C ALA A 883 -27.03 -5.43 -18.23
N THR A 884 -27.95 -4.56 -18.55
CA THR A 884 -28.96 -4.04 -17.63
C THR A 884 -30.06 -5.07 -17.31
N PRO A 885 -30.81 -4.92 -16.20
CA PRO A 885 -31.96 -5.78 -15.88
C PRO A 885 -33.07 -5.77 -16.96
N TRP A 886 -33.25 -4.67 -17.65
CA TRP A 886 -34.25 -4.49 -18.70
C TRP A 886 -33.88 -5.20 -20.00
N GLU A 887 -32.57 -5.32 -20.30
CA GLU A 887 -32.07 -6.03 -21.50
C GLU A 887 -32.02 -7.55 -21.29
N LYS A 888 -31.58 -7.98 -20.06
CA LYS A 888 -31.29 -9.39 -19.75
C LYS A 888 -31.94 -9.84 -18.42
N GLU A 889 -33.23 -9.58 -18.21
CA GLU A 889 -34.01 -9.96 -17.02
C GLU A 889 -33.72 -11.40 -16.55
N LYS A 890 -33.69 -12.34 -17.50
CA LYS A 890 -33.47 -13.77 -17.22
C LYS A 890 -32.13 -14.02 -16.53
N LEU A 891 -31.07 -13.28 -16.90
CA LEU A 891 -29.76 -13.43 -16.28
C LEU A 891 -29.77 -12.91 -14.83
N TYR A 892 -30.46 -11.79 -14.58
CA TYR A 892 -30.59 -11.26 -13.21
C TYR A 892 -31.35 -12.24 -12.33
N ARG A 893 -32.46 -12.83 -12.84
CA ARG A 893 -33.24 -13.85 -12.13
C ARG A 893 -32.42 -15.10 -11.88
N GLU A 894 -31.72 -15.63 -12.91
CA GLU A 894 -30.87 -16.83 -12.81
C GLU A 894 -29.83 -16.70 -11.70
N ASN A 895 -29.23 -15.52 -11.56
CA ASN A 895 -28.15 -15.24 -10.60
C ASN A 895 -28.65 -14.67 -9.25
N SER A 896 -29.96 -14.70 -8.97
CA SER A 896 -30.56 -14.22 -7.71
C SER A 896 -31.00 -15.38 -6.82
N PRO A 897 -30.21 -15.79 -5.81
CA PRO A 897 -30.51 -16.91 -4.92
C PRO A 897 -31.91 -16.82 -4.26
N VAL A 898 -32.37 -15.63 -3.94
CA VAL A 898 -33.65 -15.41 -3.27
C VAL A 898 -34.85 -16.00 -4.03
N PHE A 899 -34.80 -16.04 -5.36
CA PHE A 899 -35.88 -16.63 -6.18
C PHE A 899 -35.91 -18.16 -6.18
N PHE A 900 -34.91 -18.78 -5.60
CA PHE A 900 -34.75 -20.23 -5.49
C PHE A 900 -34.59 -20.69 -4.04
N ALA A 901 -34.95 -19.83 -3.07
CA ALA A 901 -34.85 -20.13 -1.66
C ALA A 901 -35.67 -21.36 -1.24
N ASP A 902 -36.74 -21.70 -1.97
CA ASP A 902 -37.55 -22.91 -1.80
C ASP A 902 -36.77 -24.21 -1.99
N ARG A 903 -35.71 -24.18 -2.79
CA ARG A 903 -34.85 -25.34 -3.10
C ARG A 903 -33.74 -25.58 -2.07
N VAL A 904 -33.52 -24.64 -1.16
CA VAL A 904 -32.47 -24.74 -0.14
C VAL A 904 -32.84 -25.82 0.87
N ASN A 905 -32.00 -26.85 0.99
CA ASN A 905 -32.08 -27.87 2.04
C ASN A 905 -30.90 -27.79 3.02
N THR A 906 -29.79 -27.15 2.61
CA THR A 906 -28.58 -26.97 3.38
C THR A 906 -28.79 -25.92 4.49
N PRO A 907 -28.59 -26.23 5.78
CA PRO A 907 -28.57 -25.24 6.88
C PRO A 907 -27.59 -24.11 6.61
N LEU A 908 -28.03 -22.87 6.80
CA LEU A 908 -27.26 -21.68 6.42
C LEU A 908 -27.06 -20.71 7.58
N LEU A 909 -25.81 -20.35 7.82
CA LEU A 909 -25.40 -19.24 8.67
C LEU A 909 -25.11 -18.01 7.82
N ILE A 910 -25.84 -16.93 8.00
CA ILE A 910 -25.61 -15.63 7.36
C ILE A 910 -24.88 -14.72 8.34
N MET A 911 -23.82 -14.04 7.93
CA MET A 911 -23.26 -12.88 8.65
C MET A 911 -23.43 -11.65 7.76
N HIS A 912 -24.11 -10.62 8.24
CA HIS A 912 -24.23 -9.37 7.48
C HIS A 912 -24.40 -8.19 8.45
N ASN A 913 -23.44 -7.27 8.42
CA ASN A 913 -23.37 -6.17 9.37
C ASN A 913 -24.28 -5.00 8.96
N ASP A 914 -24.80 -4.27 9.94
CA ASP A 914 -25.79 -3.22 9.69
C ASP A 914 -25.23 -1.92 9.11
N ASN A 915 -23.90 -1.70 9.21
CA ASN A 915 -23.19 -0.56 8.61
C ASN A 915 -22.34 -0.97 7.39
N ASP A 916 -22.73 -2.05 6.71
CA ASP A 916 -22.01 -2.52 5.52
C ASP A 916 -22.06 -1.49 4.39
N GLY A 917 -20.92 -0.84 4.12
CA GLY A 917 -20.76 0.15 3.07
C GLY A 917 -20.49 -0.41 1.66
N ALA A 918 -20.35 -1.74 1.51
CA ALA A 918 -20.06 -2.40 0.23
C ALA A 918 -21.26 -3.16 -0.33
N VAL A 919 -21.86 -4.04 0.46
CA VAL A 919 -23.08 -4.78 0.10
C VAL A 919 -24.22 -4.30 0.98
N PRO A 920 -25.32 -3.77 0.42
CA PRO A 920 -26.43 -3.31 1.23
C PRO A 920 -26.92 -4.38 2.20
N TYR A 921 -27.03 -4.05 3.47
CA TYR A 921 -27.47 -4.95 4.55
C TYR A 921 -28.83 -5.63 4.23
N THR A 922 -29.68 -4.94 3.47
CA THR A 922 -30.96 -5.47 2.98
C THR A 922 -30.83 -6.77 2.19
N GLN A 923 -29.70 -7.02 1.53
CA GLN A 923 -29.46 -8.26 0.78
C GLN A 923 -29.44 -9.50 1.70
N GLY A 924 -28.81 -9.38 2.89
CA GLY A 924 -28.87 -10.44 3.91
C GLY A 924 -30.25 -10.60 4.50
N ILE A 925 -30.96 -9.49 4.76
CA ILE A 925 -32.32 -9.51 5.28
C ILE A 925 -33.28 -10.19 4.29
N GLU A 926 -33.26 -9.82 2.99
CA GLU A 926 -34.12 -10.43 1.97
C GLU A 926 -33.94 -11.95 1.96
N TYR A 927 -32.72 -12.44 1.98
CA TYR A 927 -32.46 -13.88 1.92
C TYR A 927 -32.84 -14.59 3.21
N PHE A 928 -32.51 -14.03 4.36
CA PHE A 928 -32.92 -14.55 5.67
C PHE A 928 -34.42 -14.66 5.81
N MET A 929 -35.18 -13.63 5.43
CA MET A 929 -36.64 -13.59 5.51
C MET A 929 -37.29 -14.59 4.54
N ALA A 930 -36.74 -14.77 3.32
CA ALA A 930 -37.20 -15.78 2.38
C ALA A 930 -37.03 -17.20 2.97
N LEU A 931 -35.83 -17.53 3.45
CA LEU A 931 -35.54 -18.83 4.06
C LEU A 931 -36.38 -19.08 5.32
N LYS A 932 -36.48 -18.11 6.21
CA LYS A 932 -37.33 -18.17 7.42
C LYS A 932 -38.80 -18.40 7.07
N ARG A 933 -39.35 -17.71 6.04
CA ARG A 933 -40.74 -17.88 5.61
C ARG A 933 -41.02 -19.31 5.06
N LEU A 934 -40.00 -19.92 4.49
CA LEU A 934 -40.04 -21.27 3.92
C LEU A 934 -39.67 -22.37 4.94
N ASP A 935 -39.54 -22.01 6.21
CA ASP A 935 -39.13 -22.90 7.34
C ASP A 935 -37.78 -23.63 7.10
N LYS A 936 -36.84 -22.94 6.46
CA LYS A 936 -35.50 -23.46 6.21
C LYS A 936 -34.58 -23.15 7.41
N PRO A 937 -33.69 -24.07 7.83
CA PRO A 937 -32.75 -23.81 8.91
C PRO A 937 -31.79 -22.67 8.56
N VAL A 938 -31.97 -21.51 9.16
CA VAL A 938 -31.17 -20.30 8.90
C VAL A 938 -30.95 -19.49 10.16
N TRP A 939 -29.70 -19.02 10.35
CA TRP A 939 -29.30 -18.08 11.40
C TRP A 939 -28.66 -16.85 10.74
N MET A 940 -28.79 -15.71 11.40
CA MET A 940 -28.18 -14.47 10.92
C MET A 940 -27.47 -13.77 12.08
N LEU A 941 -26.15 -13.57 11.92
CA LEU A 941 -25.31 -12.78 12.83
C LEU A 941 -25.20 -11.36 12.28
N VAL A 942 -25.58 -10.38 13.10
CA VAL A 942 -25.46 -8.96 12.80
C VAL A 942 -24.60 -8.32 13.88
N TYR A 943 -23.40 -7.89 13.51
CA TYR A 943 -22.53 -7.13 14.40
C TYR A 943 -22.82 -5.64 14.19
N ASN A 944 -23.39 -5.01 15.24
CA ASN A 944 -23.85 -3.64 15.13
C ASN A 944 -22.70 -2.64 14.99
N ASP A 945 -22.89 -1.61 14.17
CA ASP A 945 -21.91 -0.56 13.87
C ASP A 945 -20.60 -1.12 13.26
N GLU A 946 -20.63 -2.31 12.66
CA GLU A 946 -19.50 -2.88 11.91
C GLU A 946 -19.74 -2.74 10.40
N GLU A 947 -18.64 -2.56 9.70
CA GLU A 947 -18.63 -2.44 8.25
C GLU A 947 -18.67 -3.80 7.54
N HIS A 948 -18.34 -3.84 6.26
CA HIS A 948 -18.35 -5.05 5.41
C HIS A 948 -17.55 -6.21 6.01
N ASN A 949 -16.40 -5.92 6.60
CA ASN A 949 -15.60 -6.84 7.40
C ASN A 949 -15.52 -6.34 8.83
N LEU A 950 -15.49 -7.23 9.81
CA LEU A 950 -15.38 -6.85 11.22
C LEU A 950 -14.06 -6.13 11.49
N MET A 951 -14.14 -4.97 12.10
CA MET A 951 -12.99 -4.16 12.49
C MET A 951 -12.60 -4.38 13.96
N ARG A 952 -13.59 -4.50 14.84
CA ARG A 952 -13.36 -4.63 16.27
C ARG A 952 -12.91 -6.05 16.64
N ARG A 953 -11.78 -6.16 17.31
CA ARG A 953 -11.18 -7.44 17.69
C ARG A 953 -12.13 -8.34 18.50
N ALA A 954 -12.92 -7.75 19.40
CA ALA A 954 -13.91 -8.50 20.20
C ALA A 954 -14.94 -9.20 19.31
N ASN A 955 -15.44 -8.50 18.27
CA ASN A 955 -16.40 -9.04 17.32
C ASN A 955 -15.75 -10.13 16.43
N ARG A 956 -14.49 -9.93 16.05
CA ARG A 956 -13.71 -10.95 15.33
C ARG A 956 -13.52 -12.23 16.14
N LYS A 957 -13.23 -12.11 17.46
CA LYS A 957 -13.11 -13.27 18.37
C LYS A 957 -14.46 -14.00 18.50
N ASP A 958 -15.56 -13.27 18.68
CA ASP A 958 -16.91 -13.85 18.76
C ASP A 958 -17.31 -14.55 17.45
N LEU A 959 -17.06 -13.93 16.29
CA LEU A 959 -17.33 -14.57 14.99
C LEU A 959 -16.52 -15.84 14.79
N SER A 960 -15.22 -15.83 15.13
CA SER A 960 -14.35 -16.99 15.00
C SER A 960 -14.87 -18.18 15.81
N GLN A 961 -15.32 -17.91 17.04
CA GLN A 961 -15.92 -18.92 17.91
C GLN A 961 -17.22 -19.48 17.30
N ARG A 962 -18.17 -18.61 16.93
CA ARG A 962 -19.47 -19.06 16.36
C ARG A 962 -19.32 -19.79 15.05
N MET A 963 -18.40 -19.38 14.21
CA MET A 963 -18.08 -20.08 12.95
C MET A 963 -17.55 -21.49 13.25
N GLY A 964 -16.62 -21.63 14.20
CA GLY A 964 -16.11 -22.93 14.65
C GLY A 964 -17.22 -23.81 15.21
N GLU A 965 -18.07 -23.30 16.13
CA GLU A 965 -19.20 -24.01 16.73
C GLU A 965 -20.23 -24.46 15.68
N PHE A 966 -20.51 -23.63 14.67
CA PHE A 966 -21.44 -23.97 13.57
C PHE A 966 -20.92 -25.15 12.74
N PHE A 967 -19.66 -25.12 12.32
CA PHE A 967 -19.05 -26.21 11.56
C PHE A 967 -18.83 -27.46 12.42
N ASP A 968 -18.46 -27.33 13.70
CA ASP A 968 -18.34 -28.48 14.60
C ASP A 968 -19.67 -29.21 14.80
N HIS A 969 -20.79 -28.45 14.90
CA HIS A 969 -22.11 -29.05 15.01
C HIS A 969 -22.46 -29.90 13.78
N TYR A 970 -22.34 -29.33 12.57
CA TYR A 970 -22.78 -30.01 11.34
C TYR A 970 -21.77 -31.01 10.78
N LEU A 971 -20.48 -30.77 10.93
CA LEU A 971 -19.45 -31.57 10.30
C LEU A 971 -18.77 -32.58 11.26
N LYS A 972 -18.86 -32.39 12.58
CA LYS A 972 -18.29 -33.29 13.59
C LYS A 972 -19.35 -33.88 14.53
N GLY A 973 -20.61 -33.49 14.42
CA GLY A 973 -21.68 -33.96 15.27
C GLY A 973 -21.62 -33.43 16.70
N SER A 974 -20.95 -32.28 16.93
CA SER A 974 -20.95 -31.64 18.22
C SER A 974 -22.37 -31.18 18.63
N PRO A 975 -22.69 -31.08 19.92
CA PRO A 975 -23.98 -30.54 20.36
C PRO A 975 -24.28 -29.19 19.72
N GLN A 976 -25.56 -28.94 19.47
CA GLN A 976 -25.99 -27.64 18.93
C GLN A 976 -25.73 -26.55 19.98
N PRO A 977 -25.02 -25.45 19.66
CA PRO A 977 -24.75 -24.36 20.55
C PRO A 977 -26.05 -23.64 20.99
N ASP A 978 -26.11 -23.12 22.22
CA ASP A 978 -27.28 -22.44 22.74
C ASP A 978 -27.76 -21.26 21.87
N TRP A 979 -26.85 -20.51 21.28
CA TRP A 979 -27.21 -19.39 20.42
C TRP A 979 -27.88 -19.83 19.12
N MET A 980 -27.66 -21.08 18.66
CA MET A 980 -28.37 -21.67 17.51
C MET A 980 -29.72 -22.24 17.95
N ALA A 981 -29.79 -22.87 19.13
CA ALA A 981 -31.00 -23.53 19.64
C ALA A 981 -32.03 -22.54 20.14
N GLN A 982 -31.62 -21.50 20.87
CA GLN A 982 -32.49 -20.57 21.60
C GLN A 982 -32.47 -19.15 21.04
N GLY A 983 -31.48 -18.81 20.20
CA GLY A 983 -31.18 -17.44 19.81
C GLY A 983 -30.68 -16.59 20.98
N ARG A 984 -30.61 -15.28 20.77
CA ARG A 984 -30.26 -14.30 21.79
C ARG A 984 -31.26 -13.16 21.79
N PRO A 985 -32.22 -13.14 22.74
CA PRO A 985 -33.22 -12.09 22.80
C PRO A 985 -32.58 -10.71 23.01
N ILE A 986 -33.22 -9.66 22.47
CA ILE A 986 -32.74 -8.27 22.60
C ILE A 986 -32.55 -7.85 24.06
N THR A 987 -33.37 -8.41 24.97
CA THR A 987 -33.32 -8.17 26.41
C THR A 987 -32.05 -8.73 27.08
N ALA A 988 -31.33 -9.65 26.41
CA ALA A 988 -30.07 -10.18 26.89
C ALA A 988 -28.84 -9.34 26.44
N LYS A 989 -29.07 -8.26 25.71
CA LYS A 989 -27.98 -7.32 25.36
C LYS A 989 -27.60 -6.48 26.59
N PRO A 990 -26.30 -6.14 26.78
CA PRO A 990 -25.90 -5.17 27.80
C PRO A 990 -26.63 -3.84 27.60
N VAL A 991 -27.02 -3.18 28.72
CA VAL A 991 -27.79 -1.94 28.70
C VAL A 991 -27.14 -0.80 27.89
N ASN A 992 -25.83 -0.86 27.64
CA ASN A 992 -25.07 0.14 26.88
C ASN A 992 -24.73 -0.28 25.43
N ALA A 993 -25.22 -1.40 24.93
CA ALA A 993 -25.12 -1.74 23.52
C ALA A 993 -26.30 -1.06 22.80
N LYS A 994 -25.99 0.05 22.07
CA LYS A 994 -26.96 0.69 21.16
C LYS A 994 -27.38 -0.28 20.09
#